data_4b96d4a93dda0669a032ec0311f26ff0
#
_entry.id   4b96d4a93dda0669a032ec0311f26ff0
#
_cell.length_a   1.000
_cell.length_b   1.000
_cell.length_c   1.000
_cell.angle_alpha   90.00
_cell.angle_beta   90.00
_cell.angle_gamma   90.00
#
_symmetry.space_group_name_H-M   'P 1'
#
loop_
_entity.id
_entity.type
_entity.pdbx_description
1 polymer ?
#
loop_
_entity_poly.entity_id
_entity_poly.type
_entity_poly.pdbx_seq_one_letter_code
_entity_poly.pdbx_strand_id
1 'polypeptide(L)'
;NAYYSLGQFQKAIEFYQQYLGISREIGFRQGEANSLGNLGNAYHSLGQYQKAIEFHQQSLKIKREIGDRQGEAISLGGLGNAYHSLGQYQKAIEFHQQSLKIKREIGDRQGEAISLGGLGNAYYSLGQFQKAIEFYQQYLGISREIGDRQGEANSLGGLGNVYYSLGQYQKAIEFYQQYLGISREIGFRQGEANSLGNLGVAYHSLGQYQKAIDFDQQYLGISREIGFRQGESIALNNLGNTLLKTNQLAEAETALRASIQIHETLRFELVNNDHKASIFETQISAYHNLQQVLVAQTKFDQALEISEMGRTRAFVELLQQTLLTNELPTNDATNRLSIPKIQQIARDRDSTIVEYSIIDPEIYIWVIQPNGNITYRAANLEPLNQQNQTLKQIILKTRVSIGSDETDDEGNKIQLEREYQPNQTGGYPLLQLLHQILIEPIIDLLPTDANNQIIFIPHYDLFLVPFVALQDSKNRYLIEDYTILTAPSIQVLEITREHQNRVRGLRQAALIVGDPTIDPKFKENPYKLNQMSRAKEASEAIAAILGTQAITGDNATKVAILDRMLNTRIVHLSAHGLLDDFQGFGIPGSIILAPSEKTDDGSLNAAEILQLKLDSELVVLSACSTGRGKITGDGVVGLSRCFILAGVPSIIVSLWNMGVISAKLLMTQFYQNLARGDNRAEALRCAMLTTKARFPSPIAWAAFTLIGETETLPLSTEKIDLRGLKMSLPDNTKPEEIVAGLNKLLKTCPPYLFAEHLPALNVSATDNVNIIAEKIKNWCETRPQIEQNLENEIDQMGAGGTDSDAPEEIVREFYETLKENQIRLGLSVSSVAVVETDTDDTTD
;
A
#
# COMPACT_ATOMS: atom_id res chain seq x y z
N ASN A 1 34.81 -21.36 10.63
CA ASN A 1 33.60 -22.18 10.88
C ASN A 1 33.11 -22.09 12.33
N ALA A 2 34.01 -22.05 13.36
CA ALA A 2 33.59 -22.01 14.77
C ALA A 2 32.60 -20.86 15.07
N TYR A 3 32.91 -19.63 14.66
CA TYR A 3 32.00 -18.49 14.84
C TYR A 3 30.64 -18.68 14.13
N TYR A 4 30.63 -19.28 12.95
CA TYR A 4 29.39 -19.62 12.23
C TYR A 4 28.52 -20.60 13.03
N SER A 5 29.14 -21.67 13.56
CA SER A 5 28.44 -22.66 14.39
C SER A 5 27.94 -22.10 15.73
N LEU A 6 28.52 -21.01 16.21
CA LEU A 6 28.09 -20.28 17.40
C LEU A 6 27.04 -19.17 17.09
N GLY A 7 26.57 -19.08 15.85
CA GLY A 7 25.63 -18.04 15.44
C GLY A 7 26.24 -16.64 15.32
N GLN A 8 27.56 -16.47 15.47
CA GLN A 8 28.25 -15.20 15.37
C GLN A 8 28.60 -14.90 13.89
N PHE A 9 27.56 -14.77 13.06
CA PHE A 9 27.71 -14.72 11.60
C PHE A 9 28.54 -13.54 11.12
N GLN A 10 28.43 -12.37 11.78
CA GLN A 10 29.19 -11.18 11.39
C GLN A 10 30.71 -11.42 11.57
N LYS A 11 31.11 -11.99 12.69
CA LYS A 11 32.52 -12.37 12.91
C LYS A 11 32.97 -13.47 11.92
N ALA A 12 32.11 -14.42 11.63
CA ALA A 12 32.42 -15.44 10.64
C ALA A 12 32.70 -14.82 9.25
N ILE A 13 31.91 -13.82 8.84
CA ILE A 13 32.11 -13.08 7.59
C ILE A 13 33.47 -12.41 7.56
N GLU A 14 33.88 -11.73 8.63
CA GLU A 14 35.20 -11.07 8.71
C GLU A 14 36.32 -12.06 8.45
N PHE A 15 36.28 -13.24 9.09
CA PHE A 15 37.31 -14.27 8.88
C PHE A 15 37.23 -14.90 7.49
N TYR A 16 36.04 -15.10 6.93
CA TYR A 16 35.90 -15.62 5.57
C TYR A 16 36.41 -14.61 4.53
N GLN A 17 36.23 -13.29 4.75
CA GLN A 17 36.77 -12.25 3.90
C GLN A 17 38.31 -12.21 3.95
N GLN A 18 38.92 -12.36 5.16
CA GLN A 18 40.36 -12.45 5.27
C GLN A 18 40.91 -13.69 4.57
N TYR A 19 40.26 -14.86 4.75
CA TYR A 19 40.65 -16.10 4.06
C TYR A 19 40.53 -15.95 2.55
N LEU A 20 39.46 -15.27 2.07
CA LEU A 20 39.28 -14.95 0.65
C LEU A 20 40.42 -14.07 0.10
N GLY A 21 40.80 -13.04 0.84
CA GLY A 21 41.92 -12.16 0.47
C GLY A 21 43.23 -12.94 0.31
N ILE A 22 43.60 -13.73 1.31
CA ILE A 22 44.83 -14.57 1.28
C ILE A 22 44.75 -15.58 0.12
N SER A 23 43.61 -16.25 -0.08
CA SER A 23 43.46 -17.22 -1.15
C SER A 23 43.64 -16.62 -2.54
N ARG A 24 43.17 -15.39 -2.75
CA ARG A 24 43.38 -14.61 -3.97
C ARG A 24 44.84 -14.22 -4.17
N GLU A 25 45.47 -13.73 -3.12
CA GLU A 25 46.88 -13.32 -3.15
C GLU A 25 47.85 -14.46 -3.53
N ILE A 26 47.61 -15.66 -3.00
CA ILE A 26 48.44 -16.83 -3.29
C ILE A 26 47.95 -17.65 -4.48
N GLY A 27 46.88 -17.24 -5.17
CA GLY A 27 46.32 -17.95 -6.34
C GLY A 27 45.61 -19.26 -5.99
N PHE A 28 45.20 -19.46 -4.73
CA PHE A 28 44.56 -20.71 -4.29
C PHE A 28 43.06 -20.73 -4.65
N ARG A 29 42.74 -21.09 -5.91
CA ARG A 29 41.37 -21.03 -6.47
C ARG A 29 40.38 -21.88 -5.68
N GLN A 30 40.75 -23.04 -5.16
CA GLN A 30 39.87 -23.87 -4.32
C GLN A 30 39.53 -23.14 -3.01
N GLY A 31 40.50 -22.50 -2.36
CA GLY A 31 40.32 -21.71 -1.14
C GLY A 31 39.42 -20.49 -1.40
N GLU A 32 39.65 -19.82 -2.52
CA GLU A 32 38.81 -18.70 -2.97
C GLU A 32 37.33 -19.12 -3.10
N ALA A 33 37.07 -20.20 -3.81
CA ALA A 33 35.72 -20.70 -4.02
C ALA A 33 35.03 -21.14 -2.71
N ASN A 34 35.78 -21.80 -1.82
CA ASN A 34 35.28 -22.24 -0.51
C ASN A 34 34.94 -21.02 0.38
N SER A 35 35.77 -19.98 0.38
CA SER A 35 35.50 -18.74 1.11
C SER A 35 34.25 -18.05 0.63
N LEU A 36 34.08 -17.96 -0.70
CA LEU A 36 32.88 -17.39 -1.31
C LEU A 36 31.62 -18.19 -0.97
N GLY A 37 31.66 -19.54 -1.03
CA GLY A 37 30.56 -20.38 -0.59
C GLY A 37 30.19 -20.20 0.88
N ASN A 38 31.20 -20.10 1.76
CA ASN A 38 30.98 -19.86 3.19
C ASN A 38 30.42 -18.45 3.47
N LEU A 39 30.87 -17.45 2.71
CA LEU A 39 30.28 -16.10 2.75
C LEU A 39 28.81 -16.14 2.32
N GLY A 40 28.50 -16.86 1.23
CA GLY A 40 27.12 -17.08 0.81
C GLY A 40 26.25 -17.66 1.92
N ASN A 41 26.71 -18.72 2.58
CA ASN A 41 26.00 -19.31 3.71
C ASN A 41 25.86 -18.33 4.89
N ALA A 42 26.90 -17.58 5.23
CA ALA A 42 26.85 -16.61 6.33
C ALA A 42 25.89 -15.43 6.04
N TYR A 43 25.90 -14.92 4.81
CA TYR A 43 24.92 -13.91 4.39
C TYR A 43 23.49 -14.46 4.32
N HIS A 44 23.31 -15.70 3.91
CA HIS A 44 22.01 -16.38 3.97
C HIS A 44 21.50 -16.46 5.42
N SER A 45 22.35 -16.87 6.36
CA SER A 45 21.99 -16.95 7.78
C SER A 45 21.70 -15.58 8.42
N LEU A 46 22.28 -14.52 7.87
CA LEU A 46 21.92 -13.13 8.20
C LEU A 46 20.69 -12.63 7.43
N GLY A 47 20.01 -13.47 6.56
CA GLY A 47 18.90 -13.12 5.70
C GLY A 47 19.24 -12.18 4.54
N GLN A 48 20.53 -11.86 4.33
CA GLN A 48 20.98 -11.06 3.20
C GLN A 48 21.03 -11.94 1.93
N TYR A 49 19.84 -12.41 1.52
CA TYR A 49 19.70 -13.45 0.50
C TYR A 49 20.27 -13.05 -0.86
N GLN A 50 20.14 -11.77 -1.25
CA GLN A 50 20.70 -11.29 -2.52
C GLN A 50 22.23 -11.39 -2.53
N LYS A 51 22.90 -10.97 -1.43
CA LYS A 51 24.35 -11.13 -1.28
C LYS A 51 24.75 -12.61 -1.23
N ALA A 52 23.94 -13.43 -0.57
CA ALA A 52 24.18 -14.88 -0.56
C ALA A 52 24.18 -15.45 -1.99
N ILE A 53 23.23 -15.05 -2.84
CA ILE A 53 23.17 -15.42 -4.25
C ILE A 53 24.44 -14.99 -4.99
N GLU A 54 24.86 -13.72 -4.84
CA GLU A 54 26.07 -13.20 -5.49
C GLU A 54 27.33 -14.02 -5.12
N PHE A 55 27.51 -14.31 -3.83
CA PHE A 55 28.65 -15.09 -3.37
C PHE A 55 28.58 -16.55 -3.83
N HIS A 56 27.41 -17.18 -3.79
CA HIS A 56 27.25 -18.54 -4.32
C HIS A 56 27.47 -18.62 -5.84
N GLN A 57 27.05 -17.60 -6.62
CA GLN A 57 27.33 -17.52 -8.06
C GLN A 57 28.83 -17.40 -8.35
N GLN A 58 29.53 -16.55 -7.60
CA GLN A 58 30.99 -16.43 -7.72
C GLN A 58 31.70 -17.76 -7.36
N SER A 59 31.29 -18.40 -6.27
CA SER A 59 31.78 -19.71 -5.88
C SER A 59 31.54 -20.77 -6.99
N LEU A 60 30.31 -20.83 -7.50
CA LEU A 60 29.90 -21.75 -8.58
C LEU A 60 30.76 -21.59 -9.84
N LYS A 61 31.01 -20.32 -10.24
CA LYS A 61 31.85 -20.03 -11.40
C LYS A 61 33.24 -20.64 -11.21
N ILE A 62 33.90 -20.40 -10.09
CA ILE A 62 35.24 -20.92 -9.82
C ILE A 62 35.24 -22.45 -9.73
N LYS A 63 34.25 -23.06 -9.05
CA LYS A 63 34.13 -24.52 -8.94
C LYS A 63 34.01 -25.19 -10.30
N ARG A 64 33.28 -24.61 -11.25
CA ARG A 64 33.21 -25.04 -12.63
C ARG A 64 34.55 -24.92 -13.36
N GLU A 65 35.24 -23.80 -13.20
CA GLU A 65 36.57 -23.55 -13.78
C GLU A 65 37.61 -24.58 -13.36
N ILE A 66 37.60 -25.01 -12.08
CA ILE A 66 38.56 -25.93 -11.52
C ILE A 66 38.09 -27.42 -11.57
N GLY A 67 36.91 -27.70 -12.09
CA GLY A 67 36.35 -29.05 -12.20
C GLY A 67 35.88 -29.65 -10.87
N ASP A 68 35.65 -28.86 -9.83
CA ASP A 68 35.18 -29.36 -8.53
C ASP A 68 33.64 -29.63 -8.60
N ARG A 69 33.29 -30.82 -9.06
CA ARG A 69 31.88 -31.22 -9.21
C ARG A 69 31.12 -31.27 -7.91
N GLN A 70 31.74 -31.69 -6.81
CA GLN A 70 31.10 -31.70 -5.49
C GLN A 70 30.84 -30.25 -5.00
N GLY A 71 31.84 -29.38 -5.10
CA GLY A 71 31.67 -27.95 -4.77
C GLY A 71 30.66 -27.24 -5.66
N GLU A 72 30.61 -27.56 -6.97
CA GLU A 72 29.60 -27.05 -7.88
C GLU A 72 28.18 -27.38 -7.36
N ALA A 73 27.93 -28.65 -7.01
CA ALA A 73 26.62 -29.05 -6.48
C ALA A 73 26.26 -28.40 -5.16
N ILE A 74 27.26 -28.17 -4.27
CA ILE A 74 27.03 -27.42 -3.01
C ILE A 74 26.65 -25.98 -3.27
N SER A 75 27.35 -25.28 -4.19
CA SER A 75 27.01 -23.89 -4.55
C SER A 75 25.64 -23.78 -5.20
N LEU A 76 25.26 -24.75 -6.05
CA LEU A 76 23.89 -24.82 -6.62
C LEU A 76 22.83 -25.03 -5.54
N GLY A 77 23.08 -25.90 -4.56
CA GLY A 77 22.21 -26.10 -3.40
C GLY A 77 22.05 -24.82 -2.57
N GLY A 78 23.17 -24.10 -2.35
CA GLY A 78 23.14 -22.78 -1.68
C GLY A 78 22.32 -21.73 -2.44
N LEU A 79 22.42 -21.68 -3.78
CA LEU A 79 21.57 -20.86 -4.63
C LEU A 79 20.09 -21.26 -4.48
N GLY A 80 19.79 -22.57 -4.52
CA GLY A 80 18.44 -23.06 -4.31
C GLY A 80 17.84 -22.59 -2.98
N ASN A 81 18.58 -22.70 -1.90
CA ASN A 81 18.14 -22.22 -0.58
C ASN A 81 17.94 -20.70 -0.56
N ALA A 82 18.86 -19.92 -1.14
CA ALA A 82 18.77 -18.47 -1.16
C ALA A 82 17.57 -17.97 -1.99
N TYR A 83 17.31 -18.58 -3.16
CA TYR A 83 16.13 -18.28 -3.96
C TYR A 83 14.81 -18.71 -3.29
N HIS A 84 14.83 -19.85 -2.57
CA HIS A 84 13.68 -20.27 -1.77
C HIS A 84 13.35 -19.23 -0.69
N SER A 85 14.35 -18.75 0.04
CA SER A 85 14.18 -17.74 1.08
C SER A 85 13.74 -16.36 0.55
N LEU A 86 14.00 -16.07 -0.75
CA LEU A 86 13.47 -14.91 -1.45
C LEU A 86 12.03 -15.09 -1.99
N GLY A 87 11.42 -16.27 -1.78
CA GLY A 87 10.11 -16.57 -2.35
C GLY A 87 10.13 -16.91 -3.85
N GLN A 88 11.32 -16.99 -4.48
CA GLN A 88 11.48 -17.34 -5.90
C GLN A 88 11.55 -18.87 -6.08
N TYR A 89 10.47 -19.55 -5.70
CA TYR A 89 10.43 -21.01 -5.58
C TYR A 89 10.73 -21.75 -6.88
N GLN A 90 10.31 -21.21 -8.03
CA GLN A 90 10.59 -21.83 -9.33
C GLN A 90 12.11 -21.88 -9.63
N LYS A 91 12.84 -20.78 -9.35
CA LYS A 91 14.30 -20.77 -9.46
C LYS A 91 14.97 -21.69 -8.44
N ALA A 92 14.44 -21.74 -7.22
CA ALA A 92 14.94 -22.67 -6.20
C ALA A 92 14.86 -24.11 -6.70
N ILE A 93 13.75 -24.52 -7.33
CA ILE A 93 13.56 -25.84 -7.94
C ILE A 93 14.63 -26.10 -9.01
N GLU A 94 14.85 -25.14 -9.92
CA GLU A 94 15.85 -25.29 -10.99
C GLU A 94 17.26 -25.53 -10.44
N PHE A 95 17.67 -24.78 -9.43
CA PHE A 95 19.00 -24.94 -8.81
C PHE A 95 19.12 -26.25 -8.00
N HIS A 96 18.09 -26.62 -7.24
CA HIS A 96 18.11 -27.92 -6.53
C HIS A 96 18.10 -29.10 -7.49
N GLN A 97 17.41 -29.03 -8.64
CA GLN A 97 17.46 -30.09 -9.69
C GLN A 97 18.86 -30.23 -10.30
N GLN A 98 19.54 -29.10 -10.57
CA GLN A 98 20.92 -29.14 -11.07
C GLN A 98 21.85 -29.72 -10.01
N SER A 99 21.73 -29.35 -8.75
CA SER A 99 22.48 -29.91 -7.62
C SER A 99 22.25 -31.44 -7.54
N LEU A 100 20.98 -31.86 -7.54
CA LEU A 100 20.57 -33.27 -7.47
C LEU A 100 21.19 -34.10 -8.60
N LYS A 101 21.15 -33.57 -9.83
CA LYS A 101 21.76 -34.25 -11.00
C LYS A 101 23.24 -34.54 -10.76
N ILE A 102 23.99 -33.51 -10.35
CA ILE A 102 25.44 -33.67 -10.10
C ILE A 102 25.70 -34.67 -8.94
N LYS A 103 24.92 -34.54 -7.85
CA LYS A 103 25.05 -35.46 -6.70
C LYS A 103 24.85 -36.90 -7.08
N ARG A 104 23.87 -37.19 -7.96
CA ARG A 104 23.67 -38.52 -8.54
C ARG A 104 24.85 -38.97 -9.41
N GLU A 105 25.35 -38.09 -10.28
CA GLU A 105 26.50 -38.37 -11.15
C GLU A 105 27.75 -38.75 -10.36
N ILE A 106 28.00 -38.10 -9.21
CA ILE A 106 29.20 -38.37 -8.40
C ILE A 106 28.98 -39.38 -7.28
N GLY A 107 27.77 -39.94 -7.17
CA GLY A 107 27.43 -40.95 -6.16
C GLY A 107 27.31 -40.39 -4.72
N ASP A 108 27.13 -39.10 -4.53
CA ASP A 108 26.95 -38.48 -3.23
C ASP A 108 25.52 -38.67 -2.70
N ARG A 109 25.27 -39.79 -2.09
CA ARG A 109 23.92 -40.18 -1.60
C ARG A 109 23.40 -39.24 -0.53
N GLN A 110 24.27 -38.74 0.37
CA GLN A 110 23.86 -37.77 1.38
C GLN A 110 23.50 -36.44 0.75
N GLY A 111 24.31 -35.94 -0.20
CA GLY A 111 24.01 -34.75 -0.95
C GLY A 111 22.75 -34.87 -1.82
N GLU A 112 22.51 -36.05 -2.40
CA GLU A 112 21.28 -36.38 -3.11
C GLU A 112 20.06 -36.21 -2.19
N ALA A 113 20.09 -36.78 -0.99
CA ALA A 113 19.03 -36.65 0.01
C ALA A 113 18.75 -35.20 0.37
N ILE A 114 19.78 -34.40 0.62
CA ILE A 114 19.65 -32.95 0.94
C ILE A 114 18.99 -32.18 -0.21
N SER A 115 19.39 -32.48 -1.48
CA SER A 115 18.79 -31.79 -2.64
C SER A 115 17.33 -32.17 -2.85
N LEU A 116 16.94 -33.43 -2.56
CA LEU A 116 15.55 -33.89 -2.56
C LEU A 116 14.73 -33.19 -1.47
N GLY A 117 15.30 -32.97 -0.28
CA GLY A 117 14.69 -32.18 0.78
C GLY A 117 14.44 -30.74 0.36
N GLY A 118 15.42 -30.10 -0.31
CA GLY A 118 15.27 -28.76 -0.88
C GLY A 118 14.16 -28.65 -1.93
N LEU A 119 14.05 -29.68 -2.82
CA LEU A 119 12.92 -29.76 -3.76
C LEU A 119 11.58 -29.95 -3.05
N GLY A 120 11.53 -30.82 -2.05
CA GLY A 120 10.35 -31.00 -1.20
C GLY A 120 9.87 -29.67 -0.59
N ASN A 121 10.78 -28.88 0.00
CA ASN A 121 10.50 -27.58 0.56
C ASN A 121 9.98 -26.60 -0.51
N ALA A 122 10.62 -26.52 -1.67
CA ALA A 122 10.26 -25.59 -2.73
C ALA A 122 8.87 -25.90 -3.34
N TYR A 123 8.57 -27.19 -3.57
CA TYR A 123 7.24 -27.62 -4.04
C TYR A 123 6.15 -27.43 -2.98
N TYR A 124 6.47 -27.64 -1.70
CA TYR A 124 5.58 -27.33 -0.58
C TYR A 124 5.19 -25.84 -0.56
N SER A 125 6.18 -24.96 -0.67
CA SER A 125 5.97 -23.51 -0.68
C SER A 125 5.19 -23.02 -1.91
N LEU A 126 5.23 -23.77 -3.03
CA LEU A 126 4.38 -23.53 -4.21
C LEU A 126 2.96 -24.11 -4.09
N GLY A 127 2.60 -24.74 -2.97
CA GLY A 127 1.32 -25.45 -2.83
C GLY A 127 1.20 -26.74 -3.65
N GLN A 128 2.30 -27.19 -4.33
CA GLN A 128 2.30 -28.42 -5.12
C GLN A 128 2.54 -29.65 -4.21
N PHE A 129 1.61 -29.86 -3.28
CA PHE A 129 1.73 -30.81 -2.18
C PHE A 129 2.02 -32.25 -2.62
N GLN A 130 1.44 -32.72 -3.74
CA GLN A 130 1.69 -34.08 -4.21
C GLN A 130 3.15 -34.26 -4.60
N LYS A 131 3.76 -33.30 -5.30
CA LYS A 131 5.19 -33.37 -5.65
C LYS A 131 6.08 -33.26 -4.40
N ALA A 132 5.70 -32.41 -3.44
CA ALA A 132 6.43 -32.32 -2.19
C ALA A 132 6.48 -33.66 -1.46
N ILE A 133 5.34 -34.39 -1.39
CA ILE A 133 5.27 -35.75 -0.83
C ILE A 133 6.23 -36.66 -1.55
N GLU A 134 6.25 -36.69 -2.89
CA GLU A 134 7.13 -37.54 -3.68
C GLU A 134 8.62 -37.30 -3.38
N PHE A 135 9.03 -36.04 -3.28
CA PHE A 135 10.42 -35.69 -2.98
C PHE A 135 10.80 -36.00 -1.53
N TYR A 136 9.93 -35.73 -0.57
CA TYR A 136 10.21 -36.10 0.84
C TYR A 136 10.24 -37.62 1.05
N GLN A 137 9.42 -38.43 0.33
CA GLN A 137 9.49 -39.87 0.36
C GLN A 137 10.80 -40.40 -0.20
N GLN A 138 11.33 -39.82 -1.31
CA GLN A 138 12.64 -40.15 -1.82
C GLN A 138 13.73 -39.79 -0.82
N TYR A 139 13.66 -38.60 -0.21
CA TYR A 139 14.57 -38.18 0.86
C TYR A 139 14.56 -39.16 2.01
N LEU A 140 13.39 -39.56 2.51
CA LEU A 140 13.21 -40.56 3.56
C LEU A 140 13.85 -41.91 3.17
N GLY A 141 13.61 -42.38 1.94
CA GLY A 141 14.15 -43.63 1.45
C GLY A 141 15.68 -43.65 1.46
N ILE A 142 16.31 -42.59 0.93
CA ILE A 142 17.77 -42.49 0.91
C ILE A 142 18.35 -42.37 2.31
N SER A 143 17.74 -41.55 3.16
CA SER A 143 18.20 -41.36 4.56
C SER A 143 18.20 -42.67 5.33
N ARG A 144 17.18 -43.51 5.13
CA ARG A 144 17.12 -44.86 5.69
C ARG A 144 18.21 -45.78 5.11
N GLU A 145 18.41 -45.72 3.80
CA GLU A 145 19.43 -46.52 3.09
C GLU A 145 20.84 -46.24 3.63
N ILE A 146 21.17 -44.98 3.85
CA ILE A 146 22.52 -44.56 4.32
C ILE A 146 22.67 -44.50 5.84
N GLY A 147 21.59 -44.77 6.60
CA GLY A 147 21.57 -44.67 8.04
C GLY A 147 21.60 -43.25 8.61
N ASP A 148 21.22 -42.21 7.79
CA ASP A 148 21.13 -40.83 8.23
C ASP A 148 19.83 -40.65 9.04
N ARG A 149 19.90 -40.89 10.34
CA ARG A 149 18.76 -40.77 11.27
C ARG A 149 18.25 -39.34 11.35
N GLN A 150 19.14 -38.32 11.23
CA GLN A 150 18.70 -36.92 11.23
C GLN A 150 17.98 -36.56 9.93
N GLY A 151 18.47 -37.02 8.79
CA GLY A 151 17.78 -36.90 7.49
C GLY A 151 16.41 -37.59 7.48
N GLU A 152 16.33 -38.79 8.09
CA GLU A 152 15.07 -39.50 8.28
C GLU A 152 14.08 -38.66 9.10
N ALA A 153 14.51 -38.13 10.25
CA ALA A 153 13.70 -37.27 11.09
C ALA A 153 13.18 -36.02 10.32
N ASN A 154 14.06 -35.30 9.63
CA ASN A 154 13.71 -34.10 8.86
C ASN A 154 12.72 -34.40 7.71
N SER A 155 12.89 -35.55 7.01
CA SER A 155 11.95 -35.93 5.94
C SER A 155 10.57 -36.28 6.47
N LEU A 156 10.48 -36.91 7.64
CA LEU A 156 9.20 -37.17 8.33
C LEU A 156 8.53 -35.88 8.78
N GLY A 157 9.31 -34.91 9.29
CA GLY A 157 8.81 -33.57 9.62
C GLY A 157 8.21 -32.87 8.39
N GLY A 158 8.92 -32.93 7.25
CA GLY A 158 8.44 -32.39 5.98
C GLY A 158 7.15 -33.04 5.49
N LEU A 159 7.06 -34.40 5.55
CA LEU A 159 5.82 -35.11 5.24
C LEU A 159 4.67 -34.67 6.18
N GLY A 160 4.94 -34.58 7.47
CA GLY A 160 3.97 -34.10 8.45
C GLY A 160 3.42 -32.72 8.11
N ASN A 161 4.29 -31.78 7.73
CA ASN A 161 3.90 -30.43 7.31
C ASN A 161 2.98 -30.45 6.08
N VAL A 162 3.31 -31.27 5.07
CA VAL A 162 2.47 -31.40 3.87
C VAL A 162 1.08 -31.95 4.21
N TYR A 163 1.00 -33.02 5.02
CA TYR A 163 -0.30 -33.59 5.40
C TYR A 163 -1.10 -32.65 6.31
N TYR A 164 -0.44 -31.86 7.14
CA TYR A 164 -1.10 -30.80 7.90
C TYR A 164 -1.74 -29.76 6.97
N SER A 165 -1.00 -29.26 5.98
CA SER A 165 -1.51 -28.28 5.01
C SER A 165 -2.62 -28.83 4.09
N LEU A 166 -2.68 -30.15 3.91
CA LEU A 166 -3.79 -30.83 3.23
C LEU A 166 -5.01 -31.06 4.15
N GLY A 167 -4.99 -30.55 5.40
CA GLY A 167 -6.07 -30.79 6.38
C GLY A 167 -6.12 -32.21 6.94
N GLN A 168 -5.15 -33.08 6.61
CA GLN A 168 -5.06 -34.46 7.07
C GLN A 168 -4.33 -34.55 8.42
N TYR A 169 -4.87 -33.86 9.43
CA TYR A 169 -4.21 -33.65 10.72
C TYR A 169 -3.82 -34.94 11.44
N GLN A 170 -4.67 -35.98 11.37
CA GLN A 170 -4.36 -37.26 12.01
C GLN A 170 -3.11 -37.91 11.40
N LYS A 171 -2.98 -37.86 10.08
CA LYS A 171 -1.81 -38.39 9.36
C LYS A 171 -0.55 -37.55 9.61
N ALA A 172 -0.69 -36.23 9.73
CA ALA A 172 0.40 -35.34 10.13
C ALA A 172 0.93 -35.72 11.52
N ILE A 173 0.03 -35.99 12.48
CA ILE A 173 0.38 -36.42 13.85
C ILE A 173 1.22 -37.71 13.80
N GLU A 174 0.87 -38.72 12.96
CA GLU A 174 1.62 -39.94 12.83
C GLU A 174 3.07 -39.69 12.37
N PHE A 175 3.26 -38.79 11.41
CA PHE A 175 4.61 -38.41 10.96
C PHE A 175 5.38 -37.62 12.02
N TYR A 176 4.72 -36.68 12.70
CA TYR A 176 5.36 -35.90 13.76
C TYR A 176 5.75 -36.73 14.97
N GLN A 177 4.96 -37.79 15.31
CA GLN A 177 5.32 -38.73 16.36
C GLN A 177 6.56 -39.57 16.00
N GLN A 178 6.68 -39.97 14.75
CA GLN A 178 7.89 -40.65 14.27
C GLN A 178 9.10 -39.72 14.32
N TYR A 179 8.93 -38.44 13.85
CA TYR A 179 9.96 -37.42 13.97
C TYR A 179 10.41 -37.22 15.41
N LEU A 180 9.47 -37.10 16.34
CA LEU A 180 9.75 -36.99 17.77
C LEU A 180 10.52 -38.18 18.31
N GLY A 181 10.09 -39.40 17.95
CA GLY A 181 10.75 -40.64 18.39
C GLY A 181 12.21 -40.70 17.96
N ILE A 182 12.49 -40.43 16.70
CA ILE A 182 13.87 -40.42 16.18
C ILE A 182 14.69 -39.31 16.80
N SER A 183 14.13 -38.08 16.92
CA SER A 183 14.84 -36.96 17.53
C SER A 183 15.29 -37.25 18.97
N ARG A 184 14.43 -37.92 19.74
CA ARG A 184 14.76 -38.39 21.10
C ARG A 184 15.83 -39.46 21.08
N GLU A 185 15.73 -40.45 20.18
CA GLU A 185 16.70 -41.52 20.04
C GLU A 185 18.13 -41.00 19.78
N ILE A 186 18.27 -40.00 18.91
CA ILE A 186 19.57 -39.46 18.54
C ILE A 186 20.03 -38.26 19.37
N GLY A 187 19.22 -37.83 20.36
CA GLY A 187 19.52 -36.68 21.20
C GLY A 187 19.43 -35.32 20.46
N PHE A 188 18.69 -35.28 19.35
CA PHE A 188 18.49 -34.04 18.56
C PHE A 188 17.45 -33.16 19.20
N ARG A 189 17.85 -32.41 20.25
CA ARG A 189 16.95 -31.60 21.10
C ARG A 189 16.18 -30.54 20.29
N GLN A 190 16.79 -29.93 19.27
CA GLN A 190 16.10 -28.99 18.40
C GLN A 190 14.98 -29.66 17.58
N GLY A 191 15.25 -30.88 17.07
CA GLY A 191 14.24 -31.68 16.36
C GLY A 191 13.11 -32.14 17.28
N GLU A 192 13.44 -32.50 18.54
CA GLU A 192 12.46 -32.81 19.56
C GLU A 192 11.54 -31.60 19.84
N ALA A 193 12.10 -30.42 20.03
CA ALA A 193 11.34 -29.19 20.21
C ALA A 193 10.40 -28.92 19.02
N ASN A 194 10.92 -28.94 17.78
CA ASN A 194 10.13 -28.69 16.58
C ASN A 194 8.98 -29.71 16.41
N SER A 195 9.24 -30.98 16.67
CA SER A 195 8.20 -32.04 16.56
C SER A 195 7.09 -31.86 17.60
N LEU A 196 7.42 -31.46 18.82
CA LEU A 196 6.45 -31.14 19.87
C LEU A 196 5.59 -29.95 19.50
N GLY A 197 6.17 -28.86 18.97
CA GLY A 197 5.43 -27.71 18.50
C GLY A 197 4.46 -28.07 17.36
N ASN A 198 4.91 -28.86 16.39
CA ASN A 198 4.07 -29.34 15.30
C ASN A 198 2.91 -30.23 15.80
N LEU A 199 3.16 -31.10 16.77
CA LEU A 199 2.10 -31.88 17.45
C LEU A 199 1.10 -30.97 18.16
N GLY A 200 1.55 -29.95 18.89
CA GLY A 200 0.70 -28.97 19.52
C GLY A 200 -0.27 -28.32 18.53
N VAL A 201 0.26 -27.78 17.44
CA VAL A 201 -0.52 -27.17 16.37
C VAL A 201 -1.50 -28.17 15.71
N ALA A 202 -1.08 -29.42 15.46
CA ALA A 202 -1.94 -30.42 14.85
C ALA A 202 -3.09 -30.85 15.77
N TYR A 203 -2.83 -31.02 17.07
CA TYR A 203 -3.88 -31.32 18.06
C TYR A 203 -4.83 -30.12 18.28
N HIS A 204 -4.31 -28.91 18.24
CA HIS A 204 -5.15 -27.69 18.24
C HIS A 204 -6.14 -27.71 17.07
N SER A 205 -5.66 -27.97 15.85
CA SER A 205 -6.49 -28.02 14.64
C SER A 205 -7.53 -29.15 14.66
N LEU A 206 -7.30 -30.22 15.43
CA LEU A 206 -8.27 -31.28 15.70
C LEU A 206 -9.25 -30.94 16.83
N GLY A 207 -9.16 -29.77 17.48
CA GLY A 207 -9.97 -29.39 18.64
C GLY A 207 -9.57 -30.14 19.93
N GLN A 208 -8.47 -30.88 19.94
CA GLN A 208 -7.97 -31.62 21.13
C GLN A 208 -7.08 -30.68 21.96
N TYR A 209 -7.67 -29.62 22.47
CA TYR A 209 -6.95 -28.49 23.08
C TYR A 209 -6.10 -28.88 24.30
N GLN A 210 -6.57 -29.81 25.16
CA GLN A 210 -5.76 -30.24 26.30
C GLN A 210 -4.43 -30.88 25.87
N LYS A 211 -4.46 -31.75 24.85
CA LYS A 211 -3.22 -32.33 24.31
C LYS A 211 -2.33 -31.28 23.66
N ALA A 212 -2.93 -30.31 22.98
CA ALA A 212 -2.15 -29.22 22.39
C ALA A 212 -1.42 -28.44 23.50
N ILE A 213 -2.07 -28.08 24.59
CA ILE A 213 -1.45 -27.44 25.75
C ILE A 213 -0.30 -28.27 26.31
N ASP A 214 -0.49 -29.58 26.49
CA ASP A 214 0.53 -30.47 27.01
C ASP A 214 1.79 -30.54 26.08
N PHE A 215 1.61 -30.57 24.77
CA PHE A 215 2.70 -30.54 23.83
C PHE A 215 3.39 -29.18 23.74
N ASP A 216 2.64 -28.08 23.74
CA ASP A 216 3.20 -26.72 23.70
C ASP A 216 4.00 -26.41 24.97
N GLN A 217 3.56 -26.92 26.14
CA GLN A 217 4.32 -26.83 27.41
C GLN A 217 5.65 -27.59 27.35
N GLN A 218 5.65 -28.78 26.75
CA GLN A 218 6.88 -29.55 26.56
C GLN A 218 7.81 -28.83 25.57
N TYR A 219 7.26 -28.28 24.48
CA TYR A 219 8.01 -27.46 23.52
C TYR A 219 8.68 -26.27 24.21
N LEU A 220 7.89 -25.55 25.02
CA LEU A 220 8.38 -24.41 25.82
C LEU A 220 9.53 -24.82 26.76
N GLY A 221 9.37 -25.97 27.46
CA GLY A 221 10.37 -26.48 28.39
C GLY A 221 11.70 -26.77 27.70
N ILE A 222 11.68 -27.49 26.57
CA ILE A 222 12.88 -27.83 25.81
C ILE A 222 13.50 -26.58 25.18
N SER A 223 12.70 -25.69 24.62
CA SER A 223 13.20 -24.44 24.03
C SER A 223 13.98 -23.59 25.05
N ARG A 224 13.49 -23.52 26.28
CA ARG A 224 14.19 -22.84 27.39
C ARG A 224 15.48 -23.56 27.77
N GLU A 225 15.42 -24.89 27.88
CA GLU A 225 16.59 -25.73 28.23
C GLU A 225 17.76 -25.52 27.25
N ILE A 226 17.48 -25.47 25.95
CA ILE A 226 18.51 -25.32 24.91
C ILE A 226 18.80 -23.86 24.52
N GLY A 227 18.16 -22.88 25.17
CA GLY A 227 18.31 -21.45 24.86
C GLY A 227 17.72 -21.04 23.51
N PHE A 228 16.78 -21.81 22.95
CA PHE A 228 16.15 -21.54 21.68
C PHE A 228 15.03 -20.48 21.84
N ARG A 229 15.45 -19.20 21.94
CA ARG A 229 14.54 -18.08 22.22
C ARG A 229 13.38 -17.95 21.22
N GLN A 230 13.64 -18.17 19.92
CA GLN A 230 12.58 -18.15 18.89
C GLN A 230 11.57 -19.28 19.14
N GLY A 231 12.03 -20.49 19.46
CA GLY A 231 11.15 -21.61 19.82
C GLY A 231 10.35 -21.33 21.10
N GLU A 232 10.95 -20.70 22.10
CA GLU A 232 10.27 -20.30 23.33
C GLU A 232 9.10 -19.36 23.00
N SER A 233 9.30 -18.38 22.11
CA SER A 233 8.29 -17.43 21.73
C SER A 233 7.15 -18.10 20.93
N ILE A 234 7.47 -18.99 19.99
CA ILE A 234 6.47 -19.76 19.23
C ILE A 234 5.64 -20.63 20.15
N ALA A 235 6.27 -21.33 21.09
CA ALA A 235 5.58 -22.18 22.06
C ALA A 235 4.59 -21.37 22.92
N LEU A 236 5.01 -20.18 23.37
CA LEU A 236 4.16 -19.27 24.14
C LEU A 236 2.98 -18.74 23.33
N ASN A 237 3.20 -18.43 22.03
CA ASN A 237 2.12 -18.02 21.13
C ASN A 237 1.11 -19.14 20.89
N ASN A 238 1.56 -20.36 20.60
CA ASN A 238 0.70 -21.52 20.42
C ASN A 238 -0.11 -21.81 21.68
N LEU A 239 0.56 -21.82 22.83
CA LEU A 239 -0.08 -21.99 24.14
C LEU A 239 -1.15 -20.92 24.36
N GLY A 240 -0.83 -19.64 24.13
CA GLY A 240 -1.78 -18.54 24.27
C GLY A 240 -3.00 -18.67 23.36
N ASN A 241 -2.81 -19.06 22.11
CA ASN A 241 -3.91 -19.31 21.17
C ASN A 241 -4.79 -20.47 21.63
N THR A 242 -4.19 -21.56 22.13
CA THR A 242 -4.94 -22.71 22.62
C THR A 242 -5.71 -22.40 23.92
N LEU A 243 -5.10 -21.62 24.82
CA LEU A 243 -5.76 -21.14 26.06
C LEU A 243 -6.94 -20.20 25.74
N LEU A 244 -6.84 -19.35 24.69
CA LEU A 244 -7.96 -18.55 24.22
C LEU A 244 -9.14 -19.42 23.79
N LYS A 245 -8.91 -20.50 23.03
CA LYS A 245 -9.97 -21.44 22.60
C LYS A 245 -10.63 -22.19 23.76
N THR A 246 -9.92 -22.33 24.88
CA THR A 246 -10.46 -22.95 26.11
C THR A 246 -10.96 -21.92 27.13
N ASN A 247 -11.07 -20.66 26.75
CA ASN A 247 -11.53 -19.53 27.56
C ASN A 247 -10.70 -19.29 28.84
N GLN A 248 -9.43 -19.68 28.82
CA GLN A 248 -8.47 -19.43 29.91
C GLN A 248 -7.74 -18.09 29.62
N LEU A 249 -8.52 -16.99 29.67
CA LEU A 249 -8.10 -15.70 29.10
C LEU A 249 -6.93 -15.05 29.87
N ALA A 250 -6.80 -15.22 31.17
CA ALA A 250 -5.74 -14.63 31.98
C ALA A 250 -4.38 -15.30 31.71
N GLU A 251 -4.37 -16.61 31.60
CA GLU A 251 -3.18 -17.40 31.24
C GLU A 251 -2.77 -17.15 29.79
N ALA A 252 -3.76 -17.06 28.88
CA ALA A 252 -3.52 -16.72 27.47
C ALA A 252 -2.86 -15.34 27.33
N GLU A 253 -3.36 -14.32 28.00
CA GLU A 253 -2.77 -12.97 28.03
C GLU A 253 -1.31 -13.02 28.52
N THR A 254 -1.05 -13.75 29.60
CA THR A 254 0.29 -13.88 30.18
C THR A 254 1.28 -14.51 29.18
N ALA A 255 0.86 -15.62 28.55
CA ALA A 255 1.70 -16.32 27.57
C ALA A 255 1.98 -15.44 26.33
N LEU A 256 0.97 -14.78 25.79
CA LEU A 256 1.09 -13.96 24.58
C LEU A 256 1.93 -12.71 24.83
N ARG A 257 1.79 -12.05 25.98
CA ARG A 257 2.64 -10.92 26.35
C ARG A 257 4.10 -11.33 26.47
N ALA A 258 4.37 -12.51 27.06
CA ALA A 258 5.73 -13.06 27.14
C ALA A 258 6.29 -13.40 25.74
N SER A 259 5.48 -13.97 24.86
CA SER A 259 5.87 -14.21 23.46
C SER A 259 6.28 -12.91 22.76
N ILE A 260 5.43 -11.88 22.81
CA ILE A 260 5.70 -10.56 22.20
C ILE A 260 6.98 -9.94 22.79
N GLN A 261 7.19 -10.03 24.10
CA GLN A 261 8.40 -9.49 24.72
C GLN A 261 9.68 -10.15 24.19
N ILE A 262 9.65 -11.48 24.00
CA ILE A 262 10.80 -12.20 23.41
C ILE A 262 11.00 -11.77 21.96
N HIS A 263 9.93 -11.63 21.19
CA HIS A 263 10.00 -11.17 19.81
C HIS A 263 10.63 -9.77 19.70
N GLU A 264 10.19 -8.83 20.51
CA GLU A 264 10.74 -7.47 20.54
C GLU A 264 12.24 -7.47 20.91
N THR A 265 12.65 -8.35 21.87
CA THR A 265 14.07 -8.48 22.23
C THR A 265 14.90 -9.02 21.05
N LEU A 266 14.45 -10.12 20.42
CA LEU A 266 15.14 -10.72 19.28
C LEU A 266 15.25 -9.76 18.10
N ARG A 267 14.19 -8.97 17.85
CA ARG A 267 14.15 -7.98 16.80
C ARG A 267 15.11 -6.83 17.05
N PHE A 268 15.23 -6.36 18.29
CA PHE A 268 16.17 -5.30 18.66
C PHE A 268 17.64 -5.72 18.44
N GLU A 269 17.95 -6.99 18.64
CA GLU A 269 19.30 -7.55 18.41
C GLU A 269 19.66 -7.61 16.91
N LEU A 270 18.71 -7.44 15.98
CA LEU A 270 18.96 -7.44 14.56
C LEU A 270 19.46 -6.07 14.08
N VAL A 271 20.58 -6.07 13.38
CA VAL A 271 21.22 -4.86 12.83
C VAL A 271 20.54 -4.43 11.52
N ASN A 272 19.92 -5.35 10.76
CA ASN A 272 19.38 -5.10 9.44
C ASN A 272 17.85 -4.96 9.46
N ASN A 273 17.34 -3.86 8.89
CA ASN A 273 15.93 -3.54 8.87
C ASN A 273 15.07 -4.49 8.00
N ASP A 274 15.62 -5.06 6.93
CA ASP A 274 14.90 -6.05 6.11
C ASP A 274 14.61 -7.33 6.90
N HIS A 275 15.53 -7.71 7.81
CA HIS A 275 15.34 -8.83 8.72
C HIS A 275 14.31 -8.54 9.79
N LYS A 276 14.24 -7.29 10.27
CA LYS A 276 13.22 -6.88 11.23
C LYS A 276 11.82 -7.03 10.64
N ALA A 277 11.63 -6.66 9.36
CA ALA A 277 10.37 -6.81 8.66
C ALA A 277 9.99 -8.28 8.45
N SER A 278 10.94 -9.13 8.01
CA SER A 278 10.72 -10.57 7.77
C SER A 278 10.38 -11.33 9.05
N ILE A 279 11.08 -11.05 10.15
CA ILE A 279 10.77 -11.65 11.45
C ILE A 279 9.40 -11.18 11.93
N PHE A 280 9.05 -9.94 11.73
CA PHE A 280 7.75 -9.40 12.13
C PHE A 280 6.58 -10.11 11.43
N GLU A 281 6.66 -10.37 10.13
CA GLU A 281 5.63 -11.12 9.40
C GLU A 281 5.37 -12.51 9.99
N THR A 282 6.41 -13.18 10.48
CA THR A 282 6.26 -14.50 11.13
C THR A 282 5.70 -14.43 12.56
N GLN A 283 5.69 -13.26 13.16
CA GLN A 283 5.38 -13.04 14.59
C GLN A 283 4.07 -12.31 14.82
N ILE A 284 3.45 -11.77 13.76
CA ILE A 284 2.22 -10.97 13.87
C ILE A 284 1.07 -11.71 14.51
N SER A 285 1.06 -13.05 14.42
CA SER A 285 0.04 -13.89 15.04
C SER A 285 -0.07 -13.71 16.56
N ALA A 286 1.04 -13.43 17.26
CA ALA A 286 1.01 -13.20 18.70
C ALA A 286 0.28 -11.88 19.05
N TYR A 287 0.42 -10.85 18.23
CA TYR A 287 -0.32 -9.59 18.41
C TYR A 287 -1.80 -9.79 18.11
N HIS A 288 -2.15 -10.52 17.04
CA HIS A 288 -3.55 -10.84 16.71
C HIS A 288 -4.21 -11.67 17.82
N ASN A 289 -3.54 -12.73 18.29
CA ASN A 289 -4.06 -13.57 19.37
C ASN A 289 -4.25 -12.76 20.66
N LEU A 290 -3.31 -11.86 20.99
CA LEU A 290 -3.43 -10.99 22.16
C LEU A 290 -4.58 -9.98 22.02
N GLN A 291 -4.80 -9.40 20.83
CA GLN A 291 -5.97 -8.57 20.58
C GLN A 291 -7.26 -9.34 20.83
N GLN A 292 -7.39 -10.58 20.32
CA GLN A 292 -8.57 -11.41 20.56
C GLN A 292 -8.79 -11.67 22.06
N VAL A 293 -7.73 -12.00 22.81
CA VAL A 293 -7.80 -12.22 24.25
C VAL A 293 -8.26 -10.96 24.99
N LEU A 294 -7.70 -9.79 24.64
CA LEU A 294 -8.05 -8.52 25.26
C LEU A 294 -9.49 -8.08 24.93
N VAL A 295 -9.93 -8.28 23.70
CA VAL A 295 -11.33 -8.02 23.30
C VAL A 295 -12.28 -8.96 24.05
N ALA A 296 -11.95 -10.25 24.17
CA ALA A 296 -12.75 -11.20 24.96
C ALA A 296 -12.82 -10.84 26.44
N GLN A 297 -11.82 -10.16 26.98
CA GLN A 297 -11.79 -9.61 28.33
C GLN A 297 -12.41 -8.20 28.45
N THR A 298 -12.98 -7.65 27.35
CA THR A 298 -13.52 -6.27 27.30
C THR A 298 -12.47 -5.17 27.54
N LYS A 299 -11.18 -5.48 27.35
CA LYS A 299 -10.05 -4.54 27.48
C LYS A 299 -9.76 -3.84 26.13
N PHE A 300 -10.76 -3.17 25.58
CA PHE A 300 -10.73 -2.62 24.21
C PHE A 300 -9.59 -1.62 23.97
N ASP A 301 -9.29 -0.77 24.93
CA ASP A 301 -8.22 0.21 24.84
C ASP A 301 -6.84 -0.47 24.78
N GLN A 302 -6.62 -1.50 25.59
CA GLN A 302 -5.37 -2.26 25.52
C GLN A 302 -5.27 -3.05 24.22
N ALA A 303 -6.39 -3.53 23.67
CA ALA A 303 -6.39 -4.18 22.36
C ALA A 303 -6.00 -3.21 21.24
N LEU A 304 -6.39 -1.93 21.32
CA LEU A 304 -5.94 -0.87 20.39
C LEU A 304 -4.42 -0.63 20.51
N GLU A 305 -3.88 -0.55 21.73
CA GLU A 305 -2.42 -0.43 21.92
C GLU A 305 -1.66 -1.60 21.28
N ILE A 306 -2.19 -2.83 21.40
CA ILE A 306 -1.59 -4.01 20.80
C ILE A 306 -1.75 -3.99 19.26
N SER A 307 -2.87 -3.49 18.73
CA SER A 307 -3.07 -3.29 17.30
C SER A 307 -2.00 -2.36 16.72
N GLU A 308 -1.81 -1.20 17.33
CA GLU A 308 -0.77 -0.25 16.92
C GLU A 308 0.66 -0.81 17.07
N MET A 309 0.93 -1.57 18.14
CA MET A 309 2.24 -2.24 18.31
C MET A 309 2.52 -3.27 17.22
N GLY A 310 1.50 -4.01 16.79
CA GLY A 310 1.56 -5.00 15.73
C GLY A 310 1.50 -4.41 14.32
N ARG A 311 1.58 -3.10 14.16
CA ARG A 311 1.36 -2.39 12.90
C ARG A 311 2.57 -1.52 12.57
N THR A 312 3.04 -1.58 11.32
CA THR A 312 4.09 -0.68 10.79
C THR A 312 5.36 -0.52 11.64
N ARG A 313 5.68 -1.50 12.50
CA ARG A 313 6.75 -1.38 13.50
C ARG A 313 8.13 -1.11 12.87
N ALA A 314 8.51 -1.87 11.83
CA ALA A 314 9.75 -1.65 11.11
C ALA A 314 9.77 -0.29 10.41
N PHE A 315 8.61 0.14 9.91
CA PHE A 315 8.46 1.45 9.28
C PHE A 315 8.63 2.60 10.28
N VAL A 316 8.02 2.50 11.44
CA VAL A 316 8.13 3.51 12.51
C VAL A 316 9.57 3.63 13.00
N GLU A 317 10.27 2.52 13.23
CA GLU A 317 11.70 2.55 13.63
C GLU A 317 12.57 3.22 12.57
N LEU A 318 12.35 2.90 11.28
CA LEU A 318 13.05 3.54 10.17
C LEU A 318 12.78 5.04 10.12
N LEU A 319 11.52 5.47 10.29
CA LEU A 319 11.14 6.87 10.33
C LEU A 319 11.83 7.60 11.49
N GLN A 320 11.82 7.00 12.68
CA GLN A 320 12.49 7.58 13.85
C GLN A 320 14.00 7.72 13.63
N GLN A 321 14.66 6.70 13.09
CA GLN A 321 16.10 6.76 12.78
C GLN A 321 16.43 7.81 11.71
N THR A 322 15.56 7.98 10.72
CA THR A 322 15.80 8.88 9.58
C THR A 322 15.45 10.33 9.90
N LEU A 323 14.33 10.56 10.60
CA LEU A 323 13.74 11.89 10.76
C LEU A 323 14.01 12.52 12.14
N LEU A 324 14.20 11.72 13.19
CA LEU A 324 14.35 12.20 14.57
C LEU A 324 15.80 12.22 15.06
N THR A 325 16.76 12.48 14.19
CA THR A 325 18.22 12.47 14.45
C THR A 325 18.63 12.88 15.88
N ASN A 326 19.41 12.02 16.53
CA ASN A 326 20.43 12.13 17.59
C ASN A 326 20.26 11.24 18.82
N GLU A 327 19.19 10.47 18.97
CA GLU A 327 19.13 9.46 20.00
C GLU A 327 18.96 8.09 19.36
N LEU A 328 19.94 7.20 19.61
CA LEU A 328 19.79 5.80 19.30
C LEU A 328 18.48 5.30 19.94
N PRO A 329 17.63 4.52 19.21
CA PRO A 329 16.41 3.98 19.79
C PRO A 329 16.81 3.19 21.05
N THR A 330 16.48 3.73 22.20
CA THR A 330 16.65 3.01 23.47
C THR A 330 15.65 1.87 23.48
N ASN A 331 16.06 0.74 24.05
CA ASN A 331 15.22 -0.46 24.26
C ASN A 331 14.08 -0.16 25.26
N ASP A 332 13.63 1.08 25.28
CA ASP A 332 12.76 1.59 26.33
C ASP A 332 11.28 1.38 25.97
N ALA A 333 10.58 0.74 26.87
CA ALA A 333 9.11 0.57 26.82
C ALA A 333 8.36 1.92 26.71
N THR A 334 9.07 3.04 26.88
CA THR A 334 8.53 4.42 26.79
C THR A 334 8.20 4.87 25.37
N ASN A 335 8.69 4.17 24.33
CA ASN A 335 8.41 4.52 22.92
C ASN A 335 7.13 3.84 22.36
N ARG A 336 6.31 3.27 23.25
CA ARG A 336 5.02 2.68 22.87
C ARG A 336 3.94 3.74 22.82
N LEU A 337 3.13 3.68 21.77
CA LEU A 337 1.98 4.56 21.64
C LEU A 337 0.94 4.17 22.72
N SER A 338 0.77 5.00 23.73
CA SER A 338 -0.17 4.78 24.84
C SER A 338 -1.55 5.38 24.52
N ILE A 339 -2.59 4.89 25.17
CA ILE A 339 -3.96 5.43 25.03
C ILE A 339 -4.01 6.96 25.22
N PRO A 340 -3.42 7.55 26.28
CA PRO A 340 -3.41 9.01 26.43
C PRO A 340 -2.77 9.72 25.23
N LYS A 341 -1.74 9.12 24.62
CA LYS A 341 -1.09 9.70 23.44
C LYS A 341 -1.95 9.58 22.19
N ILE A 342 -2.60 8.44 21.96
CA ILE A 342 -3.59 8.24 20.90
C ILE A 342 -4.69 9.29 20.99
N GLN A 343 -5.25 9.48 22.18
CA GLN A 343 -6.27 10.50 22.44
C GLN A 343 -5.77 11.91 22.17
N GLN A 344 -4.52 12.20 22.52
CA GLN A 344 -3.91 13.51 22.26
C GLN A 344 -3.73 13.77 20.75
N ILE A 345 -3.30 12.74 19.98
CA ILE A 345 -3.15 12.86 18.53
C ILE A 345 -4.50 13.21 17.85
N ALA A 346 -5.60 12.57 18.29
CA ALA A 346 -6.93 12.87 17.76
C ALA A 346 -7.38 14.31 18.08
N ARG A 347 -7.15 14.77 19.32
CA ARG A 347 -7.44 16.17 19.73
C ARG A 347 -6.64 17.18 18.93
N ASP A 348 -5.31 16.96 18.81
CA ASP A 348 -4.40 17.87 18.14
C ASP A 348 -4.68 18.01 16.64
N ARG A 349 -5.34 17.00 16.04
CA ARG A 349 -5.72 16.99 14.63
C ARG A 349 -7.16 17.46 14.38
N ASP A 350 -7.93 17.59 15.44
CA ASP A 350 -9.38 17.86 15.35
C ASP A 350 -10.06 16.92 14.33
N SER A 351 -9.68 15.64 14.36
CA SER A 351 -10.10 14.64 13.36
C SER A 351 -10.59 13.36 14.02
N THR A 352 -11.58 12.73 13.43
CA THR A 352 -11.99 11.39 13.81
C THR A 352 -11.04 10.36 13.19
N ILE A 353 -10.38 9.55 14.02
CA ILE A 353 -9.50 8.47 13.55
C ILE A 353 -10.26 7.15 13.63
N VAL A 354 -10.26 6.38 12.55
CA VAL A 354 -10.90 5.07 12.48
C VAL A 354 -9.86 4.03 12.18
N GLU A 355 -9.53 3.20 13.16
CA GLU A 355 -8.56 2.13 13.02
C GLU A 355 -9.26 0.79 12.84
N TYR A 356 -8.83 0.04 11.82
CA TYR A 356 -9.30 -1.31 11.53
C TYR A 356 -8.23 -2.34 11.86
N SER A 357 -8.62 -3.47 12.44
CA SER A 357 -7.78 -4.66 12.58
C SER A 357 -8.54 -5.90 12.12
N ILE A 358 -8.08 -6.52 11.03
CA ILE A 358 -8.67 -7.76 10.50
C ILE A 358 -8.20 -8.93 11.36
N ILE A 359 -9.12 -9.54 12.06
CA ILE A 359 -8.93 -10.69 12.93
C ILE A 359 -9.98 -11.74 12.56
N ASP A 360 -9.78 -12.39 11.42
CA ASP A 360 -10.76 -13.33 10.84
C ASP A 360 -11.41 -14.26 11.87
N PRO A 361 -12.75 -14.39 11.95
CA PRO A 361 -13.74 -13.87 11.00
C PRO A 361 -14.32 -12.48 11.34
N GLU A 362 -13.62 -11.63 12.07
CA GLU A 362 -14.07 -10.31 12.46
C GLU A 362 -13.10 -9.20 12.00
N ILE A 363 -13.64 -8.00 11.85
CA ILE A 363 -12.86 -6.77 11.76
C ILE A 363 -13.11 -5.99 13.04
N TYR A 364 -12.08 -5.78 13.83
CA TYR A 364 -12.14 -4.87 14.98
C TYR A 364 -11.99 -3.44 14.50
N ILE A 365 -12.80 -2.54 15.02
CA ILE A 365 -12.88 -1.15 14.60
C ILE A 365 -12.84 -0.26 15.85
N TRP A 366 -11.85 0.60 15.95
CA TRP A 366 -11.79 1.64 16.98
C TRP A 366 -12.04 2.99 16.33
N VAL A 367 -12.95 3.76 16.91
CA VAL A 367 -13.22 5.13 16.53
C VAL A 367 -12.72 6.05 17.64
N ILE A 368 -11.73 6.83 17.34
CA ILE A 368 -11.14 7.83 18.24
C ILE A 368 -11.66 9.19 17.80
N GLN A 369 -12.51 9.80 18.60
CA GLN A 369 -13.12 11.09 18.29
C GLN A 369 -12.19 12.26 18.62
N PRO A 370 -12.40 13.48 18.05
CA PRO A 370 -11.59 14.67 18.33
C PRO A 370 -11.55 15.05 19.82
N ASN A 371 -12.58 14.70 20.60
CA ASN A 371 -12.60 14.92 22.05
C ASN A 371 -11.74 13.90 22.85
N GLY A 372 -11.16 12.92 22.14
CA GLY A 372 -10.36 11.84 22.72
C GLY A 372 -11.15 10.61 23.20
N ASN A 373 -12.46 10.56 22.98
CA ASN A 373 -13.23 9.35 23.29
C ASN A 373 -12.85 8.23 22.33
N ILE A 374 -12.66 7.02 22.87
CA ILE A 374 -12.39 5.80 22.10
C ILE A 374 -13.61 4.89 22.21
N THR A 375 -14.12 4.46 21.09
CA THR A 375 -15.24 3.51 21.02
C THR A 375 -14.84 2.33 20.15
N TYR A 376 -15.09 1.12 20.66
CA TYR A 376 -14.86 -0.14 19.93
C TYR A 376 -16.14 -0.63 19.28
N ARG A 377 -16.01 -1.18 18.07
CA ARG A 377 -17.03 -1.91 17.30
C ARG A 377 -16.38 -3.13 16.64
N ALA A 378 -17.19 -4.06 16.16
CA ALA A 378 -16.74 -5.17 15.35
C ALA A 378 -17.68 -5.39 14.16
N ALA A 379 -17.12 -5.78 13.01
CA ALA A 379 -17.85 -6.23 11.85
C ALA A 379 -17.59 -7.73 11.62
N ASN A 380 -18.65 -8.50 11.34
CA ASN A 380 -18.56 -9.94 11.16
C ASN A 380 -18.39 -10.27 9.67
N LEU A 381 -17.37 -11.04 9.32
CA LEU A 381 -17.08 -11.53 7.97
C LEU A 381 -17.62 -12.95 7.70
N GLU A 382 -18.18 -13.62 8.71
CA GLU A 382 -18.73 -14.97 8.56
C GLU A 382 -19.72 -15.11 7.38
N PRO A 383 -20.61 -14.13 7.08
CA PRO A 383 -21.48 -14.20 5.92
C PRO A 383 -20.75 -14.29 4.59
N LEU A 384 -19.54 -13.68 4.47
CA LEU A 384 -18.70 -13.81 3.27
C LEU A 384 -18.05 -15.19 3.22
N ASN A 385 -17.52 -15.66 4.35
CA ASN A 385 -16.86 -16.97 4.47
C ASN A 385 -17.81 -18.12 4.10
N GLN A 386 -19.09 -18.03 4.51
CA GLN A 386 -20.14 -19.00 4.14
C GLN A 386 -20.42 -19.03 2.64
N GLN A 387 -20.15 -17.97 1.92
CA GLN A 387 -20.24 -17.89 0.46
C GLN A 387 -18.94 -18.26 -0.24
N ASN A 388 -17.94 -18.76 0.49
CA ASN A 388 -16.58 -18.99 -0.01
C ASN A 388 -15.91 -17.75 -0.64
N GLN A 389 -16.22 -16.57 -0.11
CA GLN A 389 -15.64 -15.30 -0.55
C GLN A 389 -14.77 -14.71 0.56
N THR A 390 -13.56 -14.29 0.22
CA THR A 390 -12.69 -13.57 1.14
C THR A 390 -12.90 -12.07 1.02
N LEU A 391 -12.60 -11.33 2.08
CA LEU A 391 -12.63 -9.86 2.04
C LEU A 391 -11.73 -9.31 0.91
N LYS A 392 -10.54 -9.90 0.70
CA LYS A 392 -9.63 -9.56 -0.41
C LYS A 392 -10.31 -9.70 -1.77
N GLN A 393 -11.00 -10.82 -2.02
CA GLN A 393 -11.72 -11.03 -3.29
C GLN A 393 -12.81 -9.99 -3.48
N ILE A 394 -13.58 -9.64 -2.44
CA ILE A 394 -14.60 -8.59 -2.49
C ILE A 394 -13.96 -7.24 -2.82
N ILE A 395 -12.86 -6.87 -2.20
CA ILE A 395 -12.13 -5.62 -2.47
C ILE A 395 -11.67 -5.57 -3.93
N LEU A 396 -11.04 -6.62 -4.44
CA LEU A 396 -10.56 -6.69 -5.82
C LEU A 396 -11.73 -6.63 -6.82
N LYS A 397 -12.81 -7.39 -6.59
CA LYS A 397 -14.04 -7.31 -7.40
C LYS A 397 -14.68 -5.92 -7.35
N THR A 398 -14.66 -5.25 -6.20
CA THR A 398 -15.13 -3.86 -6.06
C THR A 398 -14.37 -2.94 -7.01
N ARG A 399 -13.04 -3.06 -7.05
CA ARG A 399 -12.19 -2.27 -7.93
C ARG A 399 -12.48 -2.56 -9.41
N VAL A 400 -12.72 -3.82 -9.78
CA VAL A 400 -13.16 -4.18 -11.14
C VAL A 400 -14.54 -3.59 -11.45
N SER A 401 -15.47 -3.56 -10.49
CA SER A 401 -16.83 -3.03 -10.71
C SER A 401 -16.86 -1.54 -11.06
N ILE A 402 -15.86 -0.78 -10.62
CA ILE A 402 -15.69 0.64 -10.97
C ILE A 402 -14.82 0.85 -12.21
N GLY A 403 -14.29 -0.22 -12.83
CA GLY A 403 -13.56 -0.19 -14.10
C GLY A 403 -12.03 -0.32 -13.98
N SER A 404 -11.49 -0.68 -12.81
CA SER A 404 -10.05 -0.98 -12.66
C SER A 404 -9.70 -2.37 -13.22
N ASP A 405 -8.51 -2.52 -13.83
CA ASP A 405 -7.98 -3.83 -14.23
C ASP A 405 -7.28 -4.47 -13.03
N GLU A 406 -7.81 -5.60 -12.54
CA GLU A 406 -7.24 -6.33 -11.41
C GLU A 406 -7.00 -7.80 -11.78
N THR A 407 -6.03 -8.42 -11.11
CA THR A 407 -5.72 -9.84 -11.23
C THR A 407 -5.78 -10.51 -9.85
N ASP A 408 -6.10 -11.80 -9.84
CA ASP A 408 -5.99 -12.64 -8.63
C ASP A 408 -4.52 -12.97 -8.30
N ASP A 409 -4.31 -13.73 -7.23
CA ASP A 409 -2.96 -14.13 -6.78
C ASP A 409 -2.24 -15.06 -7.77
N GLU A 410 -2.98 -15.66 -8.71
CA GLU A 410 -2.47 -16.51 -9.78
C GLU A 410 -2.17 -15.73 -11.07
N GLY A 411 -2.48 -14.43 -11.10
CA GLY A 411 -2.29 -13.53 -12.25
C GLY A 411 -3.41 -13.58 -13.29
N ASN A 412 -4.55 -14.23 -12.98
CA ASN A 412 -5.69 -14.27 -13.87
C ASN A 412 -6.51 -12.99 -13.73
N LYS A 413 -7.03 -12.45 -14.85
CA LYS A 413 -7.95 -11.31 -14.79
C LYS A 413 -9.22 -11.66 -14.03
N ILE A 414 -9.56 -10.82 -13.04
CA ILE A 414 -10.79 -10.97 -12.28
C ILE A 414 -11.98 -10.61 -13.16
N GLN A 415 -12.94 -11.55 -13.28
CA GLN A 415 -14.20 -11.33 -13.95
C GLN A 415 -15.29 -10.99 -12.93
N LEU A 416 -16.17 -10.08 -13.31
CA LEU A 416 -17.25 -9.63 -12.45
C LEU A 416 -18.55 -10.35 -12.83
N GLU A 417 -19.17 -11.01 -11.88
CA GLU A 417 -20.46 -11.63 -11.99
C GLU A 417 -21.56 -10.56 -12.27
N ARG A 418 -22.63 -10.93 -12.96
CA ARG A 418 -23.69 -10.01 -13.40
C ARG A 418 -24.33 -9.24 -12.24
N GLU A 419 -24.48 -9.87 -11.09
CA GLU A 419 -25.07 -9.28 -9.89
C GLU A 419 -24.25 -8.14 -9.27
N TYR A 420 -22.93 -8.13 -9.53
CA TYR A 420 -21.99 -7.11 -9.03
C TYR A 420 -21.77 -5.96 -10.02
N GLN A 421 -22.41 -6.02 -11.19
CA GLN A 421 -22.35 -4.92 -12.15
C GLN A 421 -23.11 -3.69 -11.62
N PRO A 422 -22.66 -2.47 -11.96
CA PRO A 422 -23.39 -1.25 -11.61
C PRO A 422 -24.85 -1.30 -12.12
N ASN A 423 -25.78 -0.91 -11.27
CA ASN A 423 -27.18 -0.86 -11.65
C ASN A 423 -27.53 0.42 -12.45
N GLN A 424 -28.72 0.44 -13.07
CA GLN A 424 -29.17 1.58 -13.90
C GLN A 424 -29.38 2.88 -13.09
N THR A 425 -29.51 2.78 -11.78
CA THR A 425 -29.70 3.93 -10.87
C THR A 425 -28.38 4.47 -10.31
N GLY A 426 -27.22 4.01 -10.80
CA GLY A 426 -25.90 4.45 -10.37
C GLY A 426 -25.39 3.79 -9.09
N GLY A 427 -26.08 2.76 -8.60
CA GLY A 427 -25.62 1.97 -7.44
C GLY A 427 -24.57 0.94 -7.85
N TYR A 428 -23.52 0.80 -7.02
CA TYR A 428 -22.46 -0.20 -7.13
C TYR A 428 -22.61 -1.20 -5.97
N PRO A 429 -23.16 -2.41 -6.21
CA PRO A 429 -23.48 -3.36 -5.13
C PRO A 429 -22.28 -3.69 -4.22
N LEU A 430 -21.08 -3.78 -4.78
CA LEU A 430 -19.87 -4.08 -4.00
C LEU A 430 -19.36 -2.88 -3.19
N LEU A 431 -19.53 -1.65 -3.68
CA LEU A 431 -19.25 -0.45 -2.89
C LEU A 431 -20.22 -0.32 -1.71
N GLN A 432 -21.51 -0.70 -1.92
CA GLN A 432 -22.52 -0.75 -0.86
C GLN A 432 -22.21 -1.86 0.15
N LEU A 433 -21.77 -3.04 -0.29
CA LEU A 433 -21.37 -4.13 0.59
C LEU A 433 -20.17 -3.74 1.47
N LEU A 434 -19.14 -3.11 0.88
CA LEU A 434 -18.02 -2.62 1.67
C LEU A 434 -18.41 -1.49 2.62
N HIS A 435 -19.34 -0.61 2.22
CA HIS A 435 -19.90 0.40 3.13
C HIS A 435 -20.61 -0.27 4.32
N GLN A 436 -21.44 -1.28 4.06
CA GLN A 436 -22.14 -2.04 5.09
C GLN A 436 -21.18 -2.71 6.08
N ILE A 437 -20.05 -3.24 5.59
CA ILE A 437 -19.06 -3.93 6.44
C ILE A 437 -18.20 -2.92 7.22
N LEU A 438 -17.75 -1.85 6.58
CA LEU A 438 -16.71 -0.98 7.14
C LEU A 438 -17.25 0.30 7.79
N ILE A 439 -18.38 0.82 7.34
CA ILE A 439 -18.89 2.13 7.74
C ILE A 439 -20.16 2.04 8.60
N GLU A 440 -21.13 1.19 8.22
CA GLU A 440 -22.38 1.08 8.99
C GLU A 440 -22.18 0.75 10.48
N PRO A 441 -21.24 -0.13 10.88
CA PRO A 441 -21.01 -0.43 12.29
C PRO A 441 -20.59 0.77 13.15
N ILE A 442 -20.10 1.85 12.51
CA ILE A 442 -19.55 3.04 13.15
C ILE A 442 -20.24 4.33 12.73
N ILE A 443 -21.29 4.27 11.91
CA ILE A 443 -21.92 5.46 11.31
C ILE A 443 -22.41 6.47 12.37
N ASP A 444 -22.86 5.97 13.52
CA ASP A 444 -23.31 6.77 14.67
C ASP A 444 -22.17 7.48 15.42
N LEU A 445 -20.94 7.12 15.15
CA LEU A 445 -19.73 7.65 15.77
C LEU A 445 -18.98 8.63 14.85
N LEU A 446 -19.35 8.68 13.55
CA LEU A 446 -18.74 9.58 12.59
C LEU A 446 -19.23 11.02 12.79
N PRO A 447 -18.45 12.02 12.38
CA PRO A 447 -18.83 13.42 12.55
C PRO A 447 -20.08 13.76 11.74
N THR A 448 -20.89 14.69 12.26
CA THR A 448 -22.12 15.18 11.60
C THR A 448 -21.87 16.38 10.69
N ASP A 449 -20.72 17.05 10.83
CA ASP A 449 -20.33 18.19 9.99
C ASP A 449 -19.40 17.70 8.87
N ALA A 450 -19.75 18.04 7.63
CA ALA A 450 -19.00 17.66 6.43
C ALA A 450 -17.57 18.21 6.37
N ASN A 451 -17.27 19.26 7.15
CA ASN A 451 -15.94 19.84 7.23
C ASN A 451 -14.99 19.04 8.15
N ASN A 452 -15.55 18.14 8.98
CA ASN A 452 -14.73 17.31 9.84
C ASN A 452 -14.03 16.21 9.05
N GLN A 453 -12.75 16.00 9.38
CA GLN A 453 -11.90 15.03 8.72
C GLN A 453 -12.03 13.67 9.35
N ILE A 454 -12.03 12.62 8.52
CA ILE A 454 -11.90 11.24 8.94
C ILE A 454 -10.56 10.70 8.43
N ILE A 455 -9.77 10.17 9.35
CA ILE A 455 -8.51 9.50 9.07
C ILE A 455 -8.72 8.00 9.20
N PHE A 456 -8.75 7.29 8.09
CA PHE A 456 -8.79 5.84 8.13
C PHE A 456 -7.39 5.26 8.30
N ILE A 457 -7.25 4.32 9.22
CA ILE A 457 -6.05 3.48 9.42
C ILE A 457 -6.40 2.07 8.95
N PRO A 458 -6.22 1.76 7.65
CA PRO A 458 -6.56 0.46 7.10
C PRO A 458 -5.63 -0.63 7.61
N HIS A 459 -6.04 -1.90 7.48
CA HIS A 459 -5.23 -3.07 7.78
C HIS A 459 -5.20 -4.01 6.57
N TYR A 460 -4.04 -4.53 6.17
CA TYR A 460 -3.86 -5.43 5.02
C TYR A 460 -4.56 -4.91 3.74
N ASP A 461 -5.42 -5.75 3.14
CA ASP A 461 -6.08 -5.44 1.87
C ASP A 461 -7.02 -4.21 1.94
N LEU A 462 -7.38 -3.73 3.14
CA LEU A 462 -8.18 -2.50 3.30
C LEU A 462 -7.46 -1.25 2.76
N PHE A 463 -6.14 -1.27 2.60
CA PHE A 463 -5.41 -0.20 1.91
C PHE A 463 -5.80 -0.05 0.42
N LEU A 464 -6.41 -1.07 -0.18
CA LEU A 464 -6.90 -1.04 -1.56
C LEU A 464 -8.35 -0.55 -1.66
N VAL A 465 -9.04 -0.36 -0.54
CA VAL A 465 -10.44 0.10 -0.51
C VAL A 465 -10.50 1.58 -0.91
N PRO A 466 -11.31 1.94 -1.92
CA PRO A 466 -11.56 3.33 -2.26
C PRO A 466 -12.55 3.96 -1.28
N PHE A 467 -12.15 4.27 -0.06
CA PHE A 467 -13.04 4.78 1.00
C PHE A 467 -13.90 5.96 0.52
N VAL A 468 -13.34 6.87 -0.27
CA VAL A 468 -14.04 8.03 -0.85
C VAL A 468 -15.24 7.64 -1.72
N ALA A 469 -15.21 6.45 -2.33
CA ALA A 469 -16.23 5.94 -3.25
C ALA A 469 -17.20 4.94 -2.60
N LEU A 470 -17.07 4.62 -1.32
CA LEU A 470 -18.04 3.75 -0.65
C LEU A 470 -19.43 4.37 -0.72
N GLN A 471 -20.45 3.57 -1.05
CA GLN A 471 -21.82 4.02 -1.22
C GLN A 471 -22.73 3.53 -0.11
N ASP A 472 -23.59 4.41 0.40
CA ASP A 472 -24.70 4.02 1.27
C ASP A 472 -25.84 3.34 0.45
N SER A 473 -26.88 2.88 1.13
CA SER A 473 -28.06 2.26 0.51
C SER A 473 -28.88 3.20 -0.40
N LYS A 474 -28.58 4.51 -0.35
CA LYS A 474 -29.21 5.54 -1.20
C LYS A 474 -28.31 5.96 -2.36
N ASN A 475 -27.24 5.22 -2.64
CA ASN A 475 -26.21 5.50 -3.65
C ASN A 475 -25.40 6.79 -3.41
N ARG A 476 -25.39 7.38 -2.20
CA ARG A 476 -24.54 8.51 -1.87
C ARG A 476 -23.15 8.03 -1.55
N TYR A 477 -22.15 8.74 -2.06
CA TYR A 477 -20.74 8.41 -1.80
C TYR A 477 -20.27 9.02 -0.49
N LEU A 478 -19.40 8.32 0.22
CA LEU A 478 -18.88 8.75 1.51
C LEU A 478 -18.18 10.13 1.45
N ILE A 479 -17.52 10.43 0.32
CA ILE A 479 -16.87 11.74 0.09
C ILE A 479 -17.85 12.92 0.05
N GLU A 480 -19.14 12.68 -0.22
CA GLU A 480 -20.15 13.75 -0.22
C GLU A 480 -20.37 14.31 1.18
N ASP A 481 -20.26 13.46 2.18
CA ASP A 481 -20.50 13.79 3.58
C ASP A 481 -19.20 14.10 4.36
N TYR A 482 -18.01 13.59 3.94
CA TYR A 482 -16.78 13.66 4.74
C TYR A 482 -15.54 14.04 3.95
N THR A 483 -14.60 14.71 4.61
CA THR A 483 -13.22 14.86 4.14
C THR A 483 -12.40 13.66 4.60
N ILE A 484 -11.88 12.86 3.65
CA ILE A 484 -11.30 11.55 3.90
C ILE A 484 -9.83 11.51 3.53
N LEU A 485 -9.02 10.94 4.43
CA LEU A 485 -7.62 10.60 4.17
C LEU A 485 -7.28 9.26 4.82
N THR A 486 -6.11 8.73 4.49
CA THR A 486 -5.61 7.48 5.06
C THR A 486 -4.25 7.68 5.70
N ALA A 487 -3.91 6.82 6.65
CA ALA A 487 -2.56 6.76 7.20
C ALA A 487 -2.16 5.32 7.51
N PRO A 488 -0.85 5.00 7.53
CA PRO A 488 -0.38 3.66 7.83
C PRO A 488 -0.64 3.21 9.27
N SER A 489 -0.50 4.13 10.23
CA SER A 489 -0.78 3.93 11.65
C SER A 489 -0.95 5.28 12.36
N ILE A 490 -1.48 5.27 13.57
CA ILE A 490 -1.61 6.47 14.40
C ILE A 490 -0.22 7.01 14.79
N GLN A 491 0.74 6.12 15.04
CA GLN A 491 2.12 6.51 15.37
C GLN A 491 2.82 7.22 14.21
N VAL A 492 2.57 6.80 12.97
CA VAL A 492 3.10 7.48 11.78
C VAL A 492 2.55 8.90 11.65
N LEU A 493 1.26 9.11 11.98
CA LEU A 493 0.67 10.46 12.00
C LEU A 493 1.40 11.41 12.93
N GLU A 494 1.85 10.95 14.09
CA GLU A 494 2.62 11.79 15.02
C GLU A 494 3.98 12.17 14.43
N ILE A 495 4.72 11.18 13.92
CA ILE A 495 6.06 11.40 13.37
C ILE A 495 6.02 12.35 12.16
N THR A 496 5.04 12.14 11.25
CA THR A 496 4.88 13.03 10.08
C THR A 496 4.54 14.45 10.48
N ARG A 497 3.74 14.65 11.53
CA ARG A 497 3.42 15.99 12.05
C ARG A 497 4.64 16.70 12.65
N GLU A 498 5.40 16.00 13.48
CA GLU A 498 6.64 16.54 14.02
C GLU A 498 7.61 16.94 12.90
N HIS A 499 7.72 16.09 11.87
CA HIS A 499 8.56 16.38 10.71
C HIS A 499 8.00 17.54 9.86
N GLN A 500 6.67 17.61 9.62
CA GLN A 500 6.03 18.73 8.94
C GLN A 500 6.39 20.08 9.61
N ASN A 501 6.37 20.15 10.94
CA ASN A 501 6.74 21.35 11.68
C ASN A 501 8.20 21.75 11.46
N ARG A 502 9.10 20.78 11.18
CA ARG A 502 10.52 21.05 10.87
C ARG A 502 10.73 21.55 9.45
N VAL A 503 10.06 20.94 8.45
CA VAL A 503 10.27 21.25 7.03
C VAL A 503 9.41 22.43 6.56
N ARG A 504 8.41 22.83 7.33
CA ARG A 504 7.47 23.89 6.97
C ARG A 504 8.17 25.17 6.57
N GLY A 505 7.98 25.58 5.32
CA GLY A 505 8.52 26.82 4.78
C GLY A 505 10.03 26.83 4.53
N LEU A 506 10.75 25.71 4.75
CA LEU A 506 12.19 25.61 4.45
C LEU A 506 12.48 25.80 2.97
N ARG A 507 11.60 25.32 2.11
CA ARG A 507 11.73 25.38 0.65
C ARG A 507 10.56 26.19 0.08
N GLN A 508 10.75 26.77 -1.12
CA GLN A 508 9.72 27.57 -1.79
C GLN A 508 9.37 27.04 -3.19
N ALA A 509 10.30 26.42 -3.86
CA ALA A 509 10.15 25.97 -5.25
C ALA A 509 9.13 24.82 -5.39
N ALA A 510 8.49 24.75 -6.57
CA ALA A 510 7.70 23.60 -7.00
C ALA A 510 8.38 22.92 -8.19
N LEU A 511 8.48 21.59 -8.14
CA LEU A 511 8.98 20.73 -9.21
C LEU A 511 7.81 20.00 -9.85
N ILE A 512 7.52 20.32 -11.10
CA ILE A 512 6.44 19.69 -11.87
C ILE A 512 7.05 18.94 -13.05
N VAL A 513 6.81 17.64 -13.07
CA VAL A 513 7.32 16.73 -14.12
C VAL A 513 6.14 16.14 -14.89
N GLY A 514 6.19 16.17 -16.22
CA GLY A 514 5.15 15.59 -17.06
C GLY A 514 5.67 14.94 -18.32
N ASP A 515 5.13 13.76 -18.64
CA ASP A 515 5.42 13.05 -19.88
C ASP A 515 6.92 12.89 -20.18
N PRO A 516 7.73 12.29 -19.30
CA PRO A 516 9.13 12.00 -19.58
C PRO A 516 9.29 11.13 -20.82
N THR A 517 10.37 11.32 -21.60
CA THR A 517 10.69 10.42 -22.71
C THR A 517 10.99 9.01 -22.19
N ILE A 518 10.31 8.03 -22.74
CA ILE A 518 10.39 6.63 -22.31
C ILE A 518 11.53 5.91 -23.04
N ASP A 519 12.40 5.23 -22.29
CA ASP A 519 13.42 4.35 -22.87
C ASP A 519 12.79 3.27 -23.76
N PRO A 520 13.36 2.94 -24.93
CA PRO A 520 12.83 1.94 -25.85
C PRO A 520 12.51 0.60 -25.20
N LYS A 521 13.28 0.14 -24.21
CA LYS A 521 13.05 -1.13 -23.52
C LYS A 521 11.68 -1.20 -22.83
N PHE A 522 11.15 -0.07 -22.35
CA PHE A 522 9.83 -0.02 -21.72
C PHE A 522 8.67 0.08 -22.73
N LYS A 523 8.98 0.33 -24.02
CA LYS A 523 7.99 0.32 -25.11
C LYS A 523 7.70 -1.10 -25.62
N GLU A 524 8.57 -2.05 -25.29
CA GLU A 524 8.49 -3.45 -25.67
C GLU A 524 7.84 -4.32 -24.58
N ASN A 525 7.64 -5.62 -24.89
CA ASN A 525 7.18 -6.60 -23.89
C ASN A 525 8.19 -6.70 -22.73
N PRO A 526 7.75 -6.87 -21.49
CA PRO A 526 6.35 -7.01 -21.04
C PRO A 526 5.62 -5.67 -20.82
N TYR A 527 6.30 -4.53 -20.81
CA TYR A 527 5.77 -3.25 -20.29
C TYR A 527 4.81 -2.52 -21.24
N LYS A 528 5.15 -2.42 -22.51
CA LYS A 528 4.35 -1.77 -23.58
C LYS A 528 3.91 -0.35 -23.24
N LEU A 529 4.77 0.46 -22.62
CA LEU A 529 4.44 1.83 -22.24
C LEU A 529 4.39 2.74 -23.49
N ASN A 530 3.44 3.68 -23.48
CA ASN A 530 3.28 4.70 -24.52
C ASN A 530 3.53 6.09 -23.95
N GLN A 531 3.96 7.01 -24.82
CA GLN A 531 4.11 8.42 -24.47
C GLN A 531 2.77 9.01 -24.02
N MET A 532 2.78 9.86 -22.98
CA MET A 532 1.57 10.44 -22.36
C MET A 532 1.45 11.95 -22.66
N SER A 533 1.33 12.35 -23.93
CA SER A 533 1.32 13.77 -24.35
C SER A 533 0.33 14.66 -23.59
N ARG A 534 -0.83 14.13 -23.19
CA ARG A 534 -1.80 14.86 -22.35
C ARG A 534 -1.34 15.06 -20.90
N ALA A 535 -0.43 14.22 -20.36
CA ALA A 535 0.18 14.45 -19.06
C ALA A 535 1.12 15.67 -19.11
N LYS A 536 1.76 15.93 -20.26
CA LYS A 536 2.51 17.16 -20.50
C LYS A 536 1.62 18.40 -20.32
N GLU A 537 0.47 18.45 -21.00
CA GLU A 537 -0.47 19.57 -20.91
C GLU A 537 -0.99 19.78 -19.47
N ALA A 538 -1.27 18.68 -18.75
CA ALA A 538 -1.69 18.75 -17.35
C ALA A 538 -0.59 19.37 -16.47
N SER A 539 0.65 18.93 -16.65
CA SER A 539 1.81 19.43 -15.89
C SER A 539 2.11 20.89 -16.20
N GLU A 540 1.97 21.33 -17.45
CA GLU A 540 2.13 22.74 -17.86
C GLU A 540 1.05 23.62 -17.20
N ALA A 541 -0.20 23.16 -17.16
CA ALA A 541 -1.28 23.88 -16.48
C ALA A 541 -1.05 23.99 -14.94
N ILE A 542 -0.61 22.90 -14.30
CA ILE A 542 -0.24 22.91 -12.88
C ILE A 542 0.94 23.85 -12.62
N ALA A 543 1.97 23.81 -13.46
CA ALA A 543 3.13 24.66 -13.33
C ALA A 543 2.76 26.15 -13.43
N ALA A 544 1.83 26.52 -14.32
CA ALA A 544 1.31 27.89 -14.43
C ALA A 544 0.60 28.33 -13.15
N ILE A 545 -0.21 27.47 -12.49
CA ILE A 545 -0.87 27.78 -11.21
C ILE A 545 0.17 28.03 -10.11
N LEU A 546 1.27 27.27 -10.11
CA LEU A 546 2.33 27.36 -9.09
C LEU A 546 3.43 28.37 -9.43
N GLY A 547 3.30 29.12 -10.53
CA GLY A 547 4.29 30.11 -10.94
C GLY A 547 5.66 29.54 -11.31
N THR A 548 5.68 28.31 -11.89
CA THR A 548 6.91 27.60 -12.28
C THR A 548 6.79 27.07 -13.70
N GLN A 549 7.81 26.35 -14.18
CA GLN A 549 7.81 25.68 -15.48
C GLN A 549 7.81 24.16 -15.31
N ALA A 550 7.01 23.47 -16.09
CA ALA A 550 7.01 22.01 -16.14
C ALA A 550 8.27 21.49 -16.86
N ILE A 551 8.83 20.40 -16.34
CA ILE A 551 9.93 19.67 -16.97
C ILE A 551 9.33 18.48 -17.72
N THR A 552 9.51 18.42 -19.04
CA THR A 552 8.84 17.43 -19.89
C THR A 552 9.80 16.82 -20.91
N GLY A 553 9.41 15.67 -21.49
CA GLY A 553 10.16 15.00 -22.55
C GLY A 553 11.58 14.63 -22.14
N ASP A 554 12.52 14.88 -23.02
CA ASP A 554 13.95 14.57 -22.83
C ASP A 554 14.61 15.34 -21.69
N ASN A 555 14.02 16.47 -21.28
CA ASN A 555 14.54 17.26 -20.15
C ASN A 555 14.18 16.65 -18.78
N ALA A 556 13.19 15.76 -18.71
CA ALA A 556 12.76 15.11 -17.49
C ALA A 556 13.65 13.91 -17.14
N THR A 557 14.97 14.10 -17.17
CA THR A 557 15.94 13.03 -16.89
C THR A 557 15.99 12.71 -15.40
N LYS A 558 16.26 11.44 -15.07
CA LYS A 558 16.38 10.96 -13.70
C LYS A 558 17.33 11.82 -12.86
N VAL A 559 18.53 12.11 -13.40
CA VAL A 559 19.54 12.91 -12.69
C VAL A 559 19.04 14.34 -12.43
N ALA A 560 18.46 15.01 -13.45
CA ALA A 560 17.95 16.37 -13.31
C ALA A 560 16.78 16.48 -12.33
N ILE A 561 15.94 15.46 -12.26
CA ILE A 561 14.81 15.42 -11.34
C ILE A 561 15.27 15.18 -9.91
N LEU A 562 16.18 14.21 -9.67
CA LEU A 562 16.72 13.93 -8.35
C LEU A 562 17.43 15.14 -7.73
N ASP A 563 18.27 15.84 -8.51
CA ASP A 563 18.98 17.05 -8.05
C ASP A 563 18.00 18.15 -7.59
N ARG A 564 16.91 18.36 -8.35
CA ARG A 564 15.90 19.38 -8.03
C ARG A 564 15.00 18.99 -6.86
N MET A 565 14.67 17.70 -6.71
CA MET A 565 13.83 17.21 -5.60
C MET A 565 14.38 17.59 -4.22
N LEU A 566 15.71 17.60 -4.05
CA LEU A 566 16.36 17.93 -2.78
C LEU A 566 16.08 19.37 -2.29
N ASN A 567 15.70 20.28 -3.19
CA ASN A 567 15.51 21.69 -2.90
C ASN A 567 14.09 22.21 -3.17
N THR A 568 13.12 21.30 -3.19
CA THR A 568 11.77 21.59 -3.65
C THR A 568 10.74 21.39 -2.53
N ARG A 569 9.79 22.31 -2.40
CA ARG A 569 8.70 22.26 -1.44
C ARG A 569 7.59 21.33 -1.88
N ILE A 570 7.21 21.41 -3.15
CA ILE A 570 6.14 20.62 -3.78
C ILE A 570 6.73 19.86 -4.96
N VAL A 571 6.56 18.55 -4.98
CA VAL A 571 6.97 17.69 -6.11
C VAL A 571 5.71 17.07 -6.72
N HIS A 572 5.50 17.25 -8.02
CA HIS A 572 4.43 16.60 -8.77
C HIS A 572 5.03 15.81 -9.92
N LEU A 573 4.79 14.50 -9.93
CA LEU A 573 5.31 13.58 -10.94
C LEU A 573 4.15 12.96 -11.74
N SER A 574 3.95 13.44 -12.97
CA SER A 574 3.05 12.84 -13.97
C SER A 574 3.87 11.98 -14.93
N ALA A 575 4.08 10.71 -14.56
CA ALA A 575 4.94 9.76 -15.28
C ALA A 575 4.31 8.35 -15.22
N HIS A 576 4.91 7.35 -15.87
CA HIS A 576 4.49 5.97 -15.66
C HIS A 576 5.01 5.44 -14.33
N GLY A 577 4.14 4.71 -13.59
CA GLY A 577 4.51 3.93 -12.42
C GLY A 577 4.50 2.44 -12.77
N LEU A 578 5.52 1.70 -12.34
CA LEU A 578 5.59 0.25 -12.40
C LEU A 578 5.51 -0.32 -10.99
N LEU A 579 4.73 -1.38 -10.82
CA LEU A 579 4.54 -2.05 -9.52
C LEU A 579 5.55 -3.15 -9.27
N ASP A 580 6.19 -3.65 -10.33
CA ASP A 580 7.09 -4.79 -10.24
C ASP A 580 8.44 -4.42 -9.62
N ASP A 581 9.00 -5.33 -8.83
CA ASP A 581 10.40 -5.29 -8.41
C ASP A 581 11.31 -5.89 -9.50
N PHE A 582 11.32 -5.24 -10.66
CA PHE A 582 12.06 -5.75 -11.83
C PHE A 582 13.58 -5.70 -11.68
N GLN A 583 14.08 -4.99 -10.69
CA GLN A 583 15.52 -4.93 -10.36
C GLN A 583 15.91 -5.86 -9.19
N GLY A 584 14.93 -6.52 -8.54
CA GLY A 584 15.18 -7.50 -7.49
C GLY A 584 15.65 -6.93 -6.15
N PHE A 585 15.33 -5.66 -5.88
CA PHE A 585 15.68 -5.00 -4.60
C PHE A 585 14.73 -5.36 -3.44
N GLY A 586 13.69 -6.14 -3.69
CA GLY A 586 12.73 -6.57 -2.67
C GLY A 586 11.66 -5.55 -2.31
N ILE A 587 11.74 -4.31 -2.84
CA ILE A 587 10.75 -3.25 -2.65
C ILE A 587 10.14 -2.91 -4.01
N PRO A 588 8.85 -3.23 -4.25
CA PRO A 588 8.22 -2.96 -5.52
C PRO A 588 7.95 -1.48 -5.72
N GLY A 589 8.02 -1.06 -6.97
CA GLY A 589 7.65 0.26 -7.43
C GLY A 589 8.80 1.04 -8.04
N SER A 590 8.52 1.61 -9.21
CA SER A 590 9.43 2.51 -9.92
C SER A 590 8.64 3.58 -10.64
N ILE A 591 9.25 4.76 -10.80
CA ILE A 591 8.73 5.87 -11.62
C ILE A 591 9.63 5.96 -12.85
N ILE A 592 9.03 5.96 -14.04
CA ILE A 592 9.79 6.01 -15.30
C ILE A 592 9.99 7.47 -15.72
N LEU A 593 11.23 7.92 -15.65
CA LEU A 593 11.72 9.22 -16.08
C LEU A 593 12.48 9.08 -17.40
N ALA A 594 12.97 10.17 -17.97
CA ALA A 594 13.83 10.10 -19.14
C ALA A 594 15.23 9.59 -18.77
N PRO A 595 15.87 8.78 -19.64
CA PRO A 595 17.24 8.34 -19.44
C PRO A 595 18.19 9.53 -19.44
N SER A 596 19.19 9.52 -18.55
CA SER A 596 20.22 10.56 -18.46
C SER A 596 21.39 10.28 -19.40
N GLU A 597 21.75 8.99 -19.57
CA GLU A 597 22.85 8.49 -20.39
C GLU A 597 22.48 7.14 -21.02
N LYS A 598 23.32 6.63 -21.94
CA LYS A 598 23.06 5.33 -22.62
C LYS A 598 22.96 4.11 -21.69
N THR A 599 23.53 4.21 -20.49
CA THR A 599 23.52 3.12 -19.48
C THR A 599 22.42 3.29 -18.43
N ASP A 600 21.74 4.45 -18.42
CA ASP A 600 20.62 4.76 -17.53
C ASP A 600 19.30 4.57 -18.29
N ASP A 601 18.41 3.83 -17.73
CA ASP A 601 17.10 3.55 -18.31
C ASP A 601 16.00 4.53 -17.87
N GLY A 602 16.35 5.49 -17.03
CA GLY A 602 15.43 6.49 -16.47
C GLY A 602 14.52 5.95 -15.37
N SER A 603 14.62 4.70 -14.95
CA SER A 603 13.81 4.17 -13.84
C SER A 603 14.31 4.69 -12.50
N LEU A 604 13.46 5.39 -11.77
CA LEU A 604 13.65 5.79 -10.38
C LEU A 604 12.94 4.78 -9.47
N ASN A 605 13.70 3.91 -8.84
CA ASN A 605 13.16 2.82 -8.02
C ASN A 605 13.00 3.19 -6.53
N ALA A 606 12.24 2.39 -5.82
CA ALA A 606 11.95 2.58 -4.41
C ALA A 606 13.21 2.61 -3.53
N ALA A 607 14.25 1.80 -3.83
CA ALA A 607 15.49 1.76 -3.05
C ALA A 607 16.31 3.05 -3.21
N GLU A 608 16.29 3.66 -4.40
CA GLU A 608 16.94 4.97 -4.63
C GLU A 608 16.21 6.08 -3.88
N ILE A 609 14.87 6.07 -3.89
CA ILE A 609 14.05 7.05 -3.15
C ILE A 609 14.35 6.97 -1.65
N LEU A 610 14.51 5.79 -1.08
CA LEU A 610 14.86 5.59 0.34
C LEU A 610 16.17 6.23 0.77
N GLN A 611 17.11 6.46 -0.17
CA GLN A 611 18.39 7.10 0.11
C GLN A 611 18.32 8.62 0.08
N LEU A 612 17.21 9.19 -0.39
CA LEU A 612 17.02 10.63 -0.45
C LEU A 612 16.71 11.20 0.95
N LYS A 613 17.07 12.47 1.14
CA LYS A 613 16.66 13.29 2.28
C LYS A 613 15.92 14.49 1.72
N LEU A 614 14.60 14.44 1.81
CA LEU A 614 13.72 15.44 1.20
C LEU A 614 13.15 16.37 2.27
N ASP A 615 13.21 17.68 1.99
CA ASP A 615 12.53 18.71 2.79
C ASP A 615 11.19 19.14 2.12
N SER A 616 10.68 18.33 1.22
CA SER A 616 9.42 18.60 0.51
C SER A 616 8.23 18.42 1.45
N GLU A 617 7.32 19.39 1.47
CA GLU A 617 6.10 19.32 2.26
C GLU A 617 5.00 18.46 1.62
N LEU A 618 5.02 18.33 0.28
CA LEU A 618 4.04 17.55 -0.47
C LEU A 618 4.68 16.89 -1.70
N VAL A 619 4.43 15.60 -1.85
CA VAL A 619 4.70 14.86 -3.10
C VAL A 619 3.38 14.36 -3.69
N VAL A 620 3.16 14.58 -4.97
CA VAL A 620 1.99 14.10 -5.71
C VAL A 620 2.47 13.16 -6.80
N LEU A 621 2.09 11.91 -6.71
CA LEU A 621 2.39 10.87 -7.70
C LEU A 621 1.17 10.65 -8.59
N SER A 622 1.06 11.44 -9.64
CA SER A 622 0.04 11.29 -10.68
C SER A 622 0.49 10.25 -11.73
N ALA A 623 0.83 9.07 -11.25
CA ALA A 623 1.30 7.92 -12.01
C ALA A 623 0.45 6.69 -11.68
N CYS A 624 0.38 5.71 -12.60
CA CYS A 624 -0.50 4.55 -12.43
C CYS A 624 -0.17 3.77 -11.15
N SER A 625 -1.18 3.54 -10.31
CA SER A 625 -1.11 2.63 -9.16
C SER A 625 0.03 2.91 -8.15
N THR A 626 0.46 4.16 -8.01
CA THR A 626 1.57 4.53 -7.11
C THR A 626 1.26 4.37 -5.62
N GLY A 627 -0.02 4.28 -5.26
CA GLY A 627 -0.50 3.94 -3.92
C GLY A 627 -0.51 2.44 -3.62
N ARG A 628 -0.17 1.60 -4.59
CA ARG A 628 -0.09 0.14 -4.45
C ARG A 628 1.34 -0.29 -4.13
N GLY A 629 1.47 -1.48 -3.60
CA GLY A 629 2.75 -2.10 -3.27
C GLY A 629 2.54 -3.50 -2.75
N LYS A 630 3.58 -4.12 -2.20
CA LYS A 630 3.45 -5.39 -1.49
C LYS A 630 2.71 -5.14 -0.18
N ILE A 631 1.57 -5.80 0.01
CA ILE A 631 0.80 -5.73 1.26
C ILE A 631 1.45 -6.69 2.25
N THR A 632 1.83 -6.18 3.41
CA THR A 632 2.45 -6.92 4.51
C THR A 632 1.77 -6.55 5.83
N GLY A 633 2.11 -7.26 6.90
CA GLY A 633 1.69 -6.87 8.25
C GLY A 633 2.13 -5.46 8.66
N ASP A 634 3.18 -4.97 8.02
CA ASP A 634 3.73 -3.60 8.19
C ASP A 634 3.02 -2.54 7.30
N GLY A 635 1.94 -2.92 6.59
CA GLY A 635 1.19 -2.05 5.67
C GLY A 635 1.58 -2.23 4.20
N VAL A 636 1.30 -1.22 3.37
CA VAL A 636 1.66 -1.24 1.94
C VAL A 636 3.12 -0.81 1.78
N VAL A 637 3.97 -1.75 1.39
CA VAL A 637 5.38 -1.50 1.06
C VAL A 637 5.48 -1.13 -0.42
N GLY A 638 5.70 0.14 -0.70
CA GLY A 638 5.78 0.68 -2.06
C GLY A 638 6.29 2.12 -2.06
N LEU A 639 6.11 2.82 -3.18
CA LEU A 639 6.63 4.18 -3.39
C LEU A 639 6.18 5.19 -2.32
N SER A 640 4.91 5.11 -1.86
CA SER A 640 4.39 6.02 -0.83
C SER A 640 5.19 5.93 0.47
N ARG A 641 5.48 4.72 0.92
CA ARG A 641 6.29 4.47 2.12
C ARG A 641 7.72 5.00 1.96
N CYS A 642 8.31 4.82 0.77
CA CYS A 642 9.67 5.28 0.51
C CYS A 642 9.79 6.81 0.55
N PHE A 643 8.81 7.54 0.00
CA PHE A 643 8.80 9.00 0.10
C PHE A 643 8.61 9.52 1.52
N ILE A 644 7.75 8.87 2.32
CA ILE A 644 7.57 9.24 3.73
C ILE A 644 8.88 9.00 4.50
N LEU A 645 9.57 7.88 4.26
CA LEU A 645 10.89 7.59 4.84
C LEU A 645 11.96 8.58 4.37
N ALA A 646 11.90 9.04 3.12
CA ALA A 646 12.77 10.08 2.59
C ALA A 646 12.55 11.46 3.21
N GLY A 647 11.49 11.64 4.04
CA GLY A 647 11.22 12.88 4.77
C GLY A 647 10.01 13.68 4.24
N VAL A 648 9.13 13.07 3.46
CA VAL A 648 7.93 13.76 2.96
C VAL A 648 6.75 13.55 3.91
N PRO A 649 6.22 14.58 4.57
CA PRO A 649 5.14 14.44 5.54
C PRO A 649 3.75 14.22 4.90
N SER A 650 3.58 14.56 3.62
CA SER A 650 2.32 14.37 2.89
C SER A 650 2.56 13.84 1.51
N ILE A 651 1.81 12.83 1.13
CA ILE A 651 1.88 12.26 -0.21
C ILE A 651 0.48 12.00 -0.77
N ILE A 652 0.25 12.36 -2.02
CA ILE A 652 -0.94 11.97 -2.78
C ILE A 652 -0.53 10.91 -3.79
N VAL A 653 -1.22 9.77 -3.76
CA VAL A 653 -0.94 8.62 -4.61
C VAL A 653 -2.20 8.11 -5.29
N SER A 654 -2.05 7.43 -6.42
CA SER A 654 -3.17 6.82 -7.13
C SER A 654 -3.31 5.32 -6.79
N LEU A 655 -4.54 4.87 -6.59
CA LEU A 655 -4.88 3.47 -6.33
C LEU A 655 -5.02 2.64 -7.62
N TRP A 656 -5.30 3.29 -8.76
CA TRP A 656 -5.43 2.66 -10.09
C TRP A 656 -5.11 3.65 -11.20
N ASN A 657 -5.06 3.13 -12.43
CA ASN A 657 -4.85 3.93 -13.62
C ASN A 657 -6.11 4.73 -13.97
N MET A 658 -6.04 6.04 -13.86
CA MET A 658 -7.12 6.96 -14.16
C MET A 658 -6.97 7.53 -15.59
N GLY A 659 -8.10 7.81 -16.25
CA GLY A 659 -8.08 8.47 -17.57
C GLY A 659 -7.39 9.84 -17.52
N VAL A 660 -6.58 10.14 -18.53
CA VAL A 660 -5.71 11.36 -18.53
C VAL A 660 -6.52 12.65 -18.46
N ILE A 661 -7.72 12.69 -19.06
CA ILE A 661 -8.60 13.88 -19.08
C ILE A 661 -9.13 14.17 -17.65
N SER A 662 -9.64 13.14 -16.99
CA SER A 662 -10.14 13.28 -15.60
C SER A 662 -9.01 13.56 -14.62
N ALA A 663 -7.81 12.96 -14.81
CA ALA A 663 -6.63 13.27 -14.01
C ALA A 663 -6.18 14.74 -14.16
N LYS A 664 -6.16 15.27 -15.40
CA LYS A 664 -5.86 16.69 -15.66
C LYS A 664 -6.84 17.59 -14.90
N LEU A 665 -8.16 17.34 -15.04
CA LEU A 665 -9.17 18.12 -14.33
C LEU A 665 -8.98 18.09 -12.82
N LEU A 666 -8.87 16.87 -12.24
CA LEU A 666 -8.75 16.68 -10.81
C LEU A 666 -7.51 17.38 -10.25
N MET A 667 -6.35 17.16 -10.86
CA MET A 667 -5.10 17.73 -10.36
C MET A 667 -5.03 19.26 -10.56
N THR A 668 -5.52 19.78 -11.68
CA THR A 668 -5.61 21.23 -11.88
C THR A 668 -6.50 21.86 -10.82
N GLN A 669 -7.68 21.28 -10.56
CA GLN A 669 -8.60 21.76 -9.53
C GLN A 669 -8.00 21.66 -8.12
N PHE A 670 -7.27 20.58 -7.82
CA PHE A 670 -6.57 20.41 -6.54
C PHE A 670 -5.60 21.55 -6.27
N TYR A 671 -4.73 21.88 -7.24
CA TYR A 671 -3.78 23.00 -7.06
C TYR A 671 -4.44 24.37 -7.04
N GLN A 672 -5.54 24.54 -7.75
CA GLN A 672 -6.35 25.76 -7.65
C GLN A 672 -6.94 25.94 -6.25
N ASN A 673 -7.44 24.86 -5.65
CA ASN A 673 -8.00 24.88 -4.31
C ASN A 673 -6.90 25.19 -3.27
N LEU A 674 -5.72 24.54 -3.40
CA LEU A 674 -4.56 24.88 -2.57
C LEU A 674 -4.15 26.37 -2.69
N ALA A 675 -4.17 26.92 -3.91
CA ALA A 675 -3.83 28.34 -4.13
C ALA A 675 -4.85 29.31 -3.51
N ARG A 676 -6.08 28.86 -3.27
CA ARG A 676 -7.12 29.62 -2.53
C ARG A 676 -6.95 29.57 -1.02
N GLY A 677 -6.10 28.66 -0.52
CA GLY A 677 -5.83 28.51 0.91
C GLY A 677 -6.52 27.32 1.57
N ASP A 678 -7.19 26.45 0.79
CA ASP A 678 -7.74 25.21 1.33
C ASP A 678 -6.61 24.34 1.89
N ASN A 679 -6.88 23.55 2.91
CA ASN A 679 -5.95 22.52 3.34
C ASN A 679 -5.88 21.37 2.32
N ARG A 680 -4.83 20.54 2.40
CA ARG A 680 -4.54 19.50 1.39
C ARG A 680 -5.69 18.50 1.22
N ALA A 681 -6.36 18.12 2.31
CA ALA A 681 -7.45 17.14 2.28
C ALA A 681 -8.74 17.74 1.69
N GLU A 682 -9.11 18.95 2.08
CA GLU A 682 -10.26 19.69 1.52
C GLU A 682 -10.03 20.00 0.04
N ALA A 683 -8.82 20.45 -0.32
CA ALA A 683 -8.47 20.73 -1.71
C ALA A 683 -8.65 19.48 -2.59
N LEU A 684 -8.23 18.31 -2.10
CA LEU A 684 -8.39 17.04 -2.82
C LEU A 684 -9.86 16.61 -2.88
N ARG A 685 -10.61 16.70 -1.78
CA ARG A 685 -12.05 16.41 -1.73
C ARG A 685 -12.83 17.25 -2.74
N CYS A 686 -12.62 18.56 -2.74
CA CYS A 686 -13.30 19.47 -3.66
C CYS A 686 -12.93 19.17 -5.12
N ALA A 687 -11.68 18.83 -5.42
CA ALA A 687 -11.25 18.43 -6.74
C ALA A 687 -11.91 17.13 -7.21
N MET A 688 -12.05 16.14 -6.32
CA MET A 688 -12.75 14.89 -6.61
C MET A 688 -14.25 15.13 -6.86
N LEU A 689 -14.91 15.93 -6.04
CA LEU A 689 -16.34 16.25 -6.21
C LEU A 689 -16.60 17.02 -7.52
N THR A 690 -15.73 17.96 -7.87
CA THR A 690 -15.78 18.66 -9.16
C THR A 690 -15.59 17.70 -10.33
N THR A 691 -14.64 16.78 -10.22
CA THR A 691 -14.42 15.76 -11.27
C THR A 691 -15.57 14.78 -11.37
N LYS A 692 -16.15 14.36 -10.24
CA LYS A 692 -17.33 13.50 -10.17
C LYS A 692 -18.55 14.12 -10.88
N ALA A 693 -18.75 15.42 -10.71
CA ALA A 693 -19.85 16.13 -11.38
C ALA A 693 -19.77 16.01 -12.92
N ARG A 694 -18.55 15.98 -13.47
CA ARG A 694 -18.34 15.86 -14.92
C ARG A 694 -18.18 14.41 -15.40
N PHE A 695 -17.57 13.56 -14.58
CA PHE A 695 -17.32 12.14 -14.84
C PHE A 695 -17.89 11.30 -13.69
N PRO A 696 -19.18 10.91 -13.73
CA PRO A 696 -19.85 10.29 -12.57
C PRO A 696 -19.28 8.94 -12.14
N SER A 697 -18.61 8.20 -13.05
CA SER A 697 -18.03 6.89 -12.72
C SER A 697 -16.86 7.02 -11.74
N PRO A 698 -16.82 6.25 -10.64
CA PRO A 698 -15.77 6.33 -9.62
C PRO A 698 -14.35 6.15 -10.15
N ILE A 699 -14.15 5.43 -11.24
CA ILE A 699 -12.83 5.27 -11.85
C ILE A 699 -12.18 6.60 -12.22
N ALA A 700 -13.00 7.61 -12.55
CA ALA A 700 -12.55 8.89 -13.05
C ALA A 700 -12.23 9.92 -11.95
N TRP A 701 -12.60 9.69 -10.68
CA TRP A 701 -12.44 10.69 -9.63
C TRP A 701 -11.97 10.13 -8.28
N ALA A 702 -12.18 8.84 -8.01
CA ALA A 702 -11.88 8.25 -6.70
C ALA A 702 -10.49 7.59 -6.63
N ALA A 703 -9.64 7.81 -7.63
CA ALA A 703 -8.36 7.12 -7.75
C ALA A 703 -7.30 7.61 -6.75
N PHE A 704 -7.38 8.83 -6.27
CA PHE A 704 -6.34 9.39 -5.42
C PHE A 704 -6.66 9.27 -3.93
N THR A 705 -5.64 9.11 -3.13
CA THR A 705 -5.72 9.21 -1.67
C THR A 705 -4.58 10.07 -1.14
N LEU A 706 -4.88 10.86 -0.10
CA LEU A 706 -3.90 11.61 0.67
C LEU A 706 -3.45 10.75 1.85
N ILE A 707 -2.15 10.66 2.05
CA ILE A 707 -1.51 9.99 3.18
C ILE A 707 -0.66 11.03 3.92
N GLY A 708 -0.85 11.15 5.24
CA GLY A 708 -0.05 12.02 6.10
C GLY A 708 -0.72 13.35 6.45
N GLU A 709 0.02 14.47 6.36
CA GLU A 709 -0.39 15.77 6.90
C GLU A 709 -1.36 16.53 5.98
N THR A 710 -2.28 17.29 6.62
CA THR A 710 -3.36 17.99 5.91
C THR A 710 -3.21 19.51 5.92
N GLU A 711 -2.24 20.07 6.63
CA GLU A 711 -2.12 21.51 6.80
C GLU A 711 -2.14 22.33 5.50
N THR A 712 -2.54 23.59 5.59
CA THR A 712 -2.50 24.50 4.45
C THR A 712 -1.08 24.68 3.95
N LEU A 713 -0.95 24.75 2.63
CA LEU A 713 0.31 25.09 1.94
C LEU A 713 0.17 26.55 1.46
N PRO A 714 0.59 27.57 2.21
CA PRO A 714 0.57 28.93 1.70
C PRO A 714 1.47 29.00 0.47
N LEU A 715 0.88 29.01 -0.70
CA LEU A 715 1.59 29.30 -1.93
C LEU A 715 1.92 30.77 -1.91
N SER A 716 3.21 31.14 -2.07
CA SER A 716 3.60 32.57 -2.07
C SER A 716 2.79 33.31 -3.11
N THR A 717 1.84 34.09 -2.66
CA THR A 717 1.19 35.09 -3.47
C THR A 717 2.13 36.30 -3.59
N GLU A 718 3.23 36.21 -4.29
CA GLU A 718 3.55 37.31 -5.17
C GLU A 718 2.34 37.35 -6.10
N LYS A 719 1.56 38.41 -5.99
CA LYS A 719 0.41 38.64 -6.87
C LYS A 719 0.89 38.40 -8.29
N ILE A 720 0.52 37.24 -8.86
CA ILE A 720 0.63 37.01 -10.28
C ILE A 720 -0.21 38.14 -10.86
N ASP A 721 0.42 39.09 -11.48
CA ASP A 721 -0.25 40.17 -12.17
C ASP A 721 -0.94 39.58 -13.39
N LEU A 722 -2.17 39.08 -13.15
CA LEU A 722 -3.04 38.50 -14.19
C LEU A 722 -3.42 39.52 -15.25
N ARG A 723 -2.98 40.77 -15.13
CA ARG A 723 -3.20 41.83 -16.14
C ARG A 723 -2.46 41.61 -17.46
N GLY A 724 -1.58 40.62 -17.55
CA GLY A 724 -0.83 40.25 -18.76
C GLY A 724 -1.47 39.17 -19.63
N LEU A 725 -2.44 38.40 -19.11
CA LEU A 725 -3.17 37.37 -19.85
C LEU A 725 -4.53 37.90 -20.26
N LYS A 726 -4.58 38.72 -21.29
CA LYS A 726 -5.81 38.99 -22.04
C LYS A 726 -6.12 37.75 -22.87
N MET A 727 -6.88 36.82 -22.34
CA MET A 727 -7.66 35.89 -23.12
C MET A 727 -9.09 36.44 -23.11
N SER A 728 -9.59 36.82 -24.25
CA SER A 728 -10.98 37.23 -24.50
C SER A 728 -11.73 36.09 -25.13
N LEU A 729 -12.99 35.91 -24.78
CA LEU A 729 -13.90 35.04 -25.55
C LEU A 729 -13.77 35.31 -27.05
N PRO A 730 -13.70 34.30 -27.93
CA PRO A 730 -13.59 34.51 -29.37
C PRO A 730 -14.63 35.54 -29.87
N ASP A 731 -14.21 36.51 -30.65
CA ASP A 731 -15.07 37.62 -31.13
C ASP A 731 -16.30 37.12 -31.90
N ASN A 732 -16.32 35.88 -32.38
CA ASN A 732 -17.37 35.27 -33.17
C ASN A 732 -18.33 34.37 -32.36
N THR A 733 -18.20 34.27 -31.02
CA THR A 733 -19.09 33.44 -30.21
C THR A 733 -20.50 34.03 -30.20
N LYS A 734 -21.49 33.24 -30.55
CA LYS A 734 -22.87 33.70 -30.59
C LYS A 734 -23.40 33.98 -29.19
N PRO A 735 -24.28 35.00 -29.03
CA PRO A 735 -24.86 35.35 -27.72
C PRO A 735 -25.56 34.19 -27.02
N GLU A 736 -26.26 33.34 -27.79
CA GLU A 736 -26.96 32.16 -27.31
C GLU A 736 -25.97 31.11 -26.72
N GLU A 737 -24.84 30.92 -27.36
CA GLU A 737 -23.78 29.99 -26.91
C GLU A 737 -23.16 30.45 -25.60
N ILE A 738 -23.00 31.75 -25.41
CA ILE A 738 -22.47 32.34 -24.15
C ILE A 738 -23.44 32.10 -22.99
N VAL A 739 -24.73 32.39 -23.23
CA VAL A 739 -25.75 32.21 -22.19
C VAL A 739 -25.97 30.75 -21.85
N ALA A 740 -26.02 29.88 -22.85
CA ALA A 740 -26.17 28.43 -22.67
C ALA A 740 -24.96 27.82 -21.97
N GLY A 741 -23.73 28.26 -22.30
CA GLY A 741 -22.50 27.82 -21.65
C GLY A 741 -22.46 28.18 -20.16
N LEU A 742 -22.82 29.41 -19.79
CA LEU A 742 -22.89 29.82 -18.37
C LEU A 742 -24.03 29.09 -17.64
N ASN A 743 -25.18 28.89 -18.30
CA ASN A 743 -26.28 28.10 -17.74
C ASN A 743 -25.82 26.67 -17.41
N LYS A 744 -25.08 26.03 -18.30
CA LYS A 744 -24.52 24.71 -18.10
C LYS A 744 -23.51 24.71 -16.96
N LEU A 745 -22.60 25.71 -16.88
CA LEU A 745 -21.68 25.87 -15.76
C LEU A 745 -22.41 26.00 -14.41
N LEU A 746 -23.43 26.83 -14.34
CA LEU A 746 -24.22 27.03 -13.11
C LEU A 746 -24.96 25.77 -12.67
N LYS A 747 -25.33 24.87 -13.59
CA LYS A 747 -25.96 23.59 -13.31
C LYS A 747 -24.97 22.53 -12.88
N THR A 748 -23.75 22.55 -13.42
CA THR A 748 -22.74 21.49 -13.25
C THR A 748 -21.74 21.78 -12.14
N CYS A 749 -21.49 23.05 -11.84
CA CYS A 749 -20.55 23.45 -10.80
C CYS A 749 -21.26 23.68 -9.45
N PRO A 750 -20.63 23.35 -8.33
CA PRO A 750 -21.18 23.62 -7.01
C PRO A 750 -21.48 25.11 -6.80
N PRO A 751 -22.65 25.48 -6.22
CA PRO A 751 -23.08 26.88 -6.08
C PRO A 751 -22.08 27.78 -5.35
N TYR A 752 -21.30 27.24 -4.39
CA TYR A 752 -20.32 28.01 -3.64
C TYR A 752 -19.17 28.57 -4.50
N LEU A 753 -18.89 27.98 -5.68
CA LEU A 753 -17.87 28.50 -6.60
C LEU A 753 -18.23 29.86 -7.16
N PHE A 754 -19.50 30.19 -7.15
CA PHE A 754 -20.02 31.47 -7.62
C PHE A 754 -20.50 32.38 -6.48
N ALA A 755 -20.43 31.92 -5.23
CA ALA A 755 -21.01 32.61 -4.07
C ALA A 755 -20.62 34.09 -3.94
N GLU A 756 -19.34 34.41 -4.15
CA GLU A 756 -18.83 35.78 -4.08
C GLU A 756 -19.06 36.60 -5.35
N HIS A 757 -19.35 35.97 -6.47
CA HIS A 757 -19.32 36.59 -7.78
C HIS A 757 -20.69 36.71 -8.43
N LEU A 758 -21.61 35.75 -8.18
CA LEU A 758 -22.97 35.76 -8.71
C LEU A 758 -23.76 37.06 -8.44
N PRO A 759 -23.68 37.70 -7.26
CA PRO A 759 -24.37 38.97 -6.99
C PRO A 759 -23.93 40.12 -7.90
N ALA A 760 -22.70 40.03 -8.45
CA ALA A 760 -22.16 41.04 -9.35
C ALA A 760 -22.62 40.88 -10.80
N LEU A 761 -23.21 39.71 -11.15
CA LEU A 761 -23.82 39.45 -12.45
C LEU A 761 -25.27 40.01 -12.42
N ASN A 762 -25.39 41.28 -12.73
CA ASN A 762 -26.66 41.99 -12.65
C ASN A 762 -27.56 41.73 -13.88
N VAL A 763 -28.24 40.60 -13.89
CA VAL A 763 -29.17 40.17 -14.96
C VAL A 763 -30.61 40.39 -14.52
N SER A 764 -31.44 40.98 -15.39
CA SER A 764 -32.88 41.20 -15.17
C SER A 764 -33.72 40.24 -16.00
N ALA A 765 -34.88 39.83 -15.49
CA ALA A 765 -35.84 39.02 -16.22
C ALA A 765 -36.35 39.63 -17.56
N THR A 766 -36.14 40.94 -17.73
CA THR A 766 -36.47 41.68 -18.95
C THR A 766 -35.31 41.76 -19.94
N ASP A 767 -34.11 41.23 -19.61
CA ASP A 767 -32.96 41.27 -20.49
C ASP A 767 -33.12 40.22 -21.59
N ASN A 768 -32.85 40.57 -22.84
CA ASN A 768 -32.80 39.59 -23.92
C ASN A 768 -31.43 38.91 -23.97
N VAL A 769 -31.31 37.87 -24.80
CA VAL A 769 -30.11 37.04 -24.90
C VAL A 769 -28.82 37.84 -25.21
N ASN A 770 -28.93 38.88 -26.04
CA ASN A 770 -27.79 39.73 -26.38
C ASN A 770 -27.32 40.56 -25.21
N ILE A 771 -28.26 41.14 -24.43
CA ILE A 771 -27.95 41.93 -23.24
C ILE A 771 -27.34 41.02 -22.16
N ILE A 772 -27.89 39.81 -22.00
CA ILE A 772 -27.37 38.84 -21.03
C ILE A 772 -25.95 38.39 -21.42
N ALA A 773 -25.74 38.08 -22.69
CA ALA A 773 -24.41 37.67 -23.18
C ALA A 773 -23.36 38.77 -22.99
N GLU A 774 -23.73 40.04 -23.24
CA GLU A 774 -22.84 41.18 -23.01
C GLU A 774 -22.56 41.41 -21.53
N LYS A 775 -23.58 41.26 -20.67
CA LYS A 775 -23.39 41.29 -19.21
C LYS A 775 -22.48 40.17 -18.74
N ILE A 776 -22.58 38.95 -19.27
CA ILE A 776 -21.71 37.80 -18.98
C ILE A 776 -20.29 38.11 -19.43
N LYS A 777 -20.07 38.59 -20.64
CA LYS A 777 -18.74 38.98 -21.13
C LYS A 777 -18.09 40.01 -20.22
N ASN A 778 -18.74 41.10 -19.91
CA ASN A 778 -18.24 42.13 -19.02
C ASN A 778 -18.00 41.64 -17.60
N TRP A 779 -18.80 40.67 -17.11
CA TRP A 779 -18.63 40.05 -15.80
C TRP A 779 -17.43 39.08 -15.80
N CYS A 780 -17.18 38.36 -16.89
CA CYS A 780 -16.05 37.47 -17.09
C CYS A 780 -14.73 38.25 -17.22
N GLU A 781 -14.70 39.42 -17.88
CA GLU A 781 -13.48 40.25 -18.04
C GLU A 781 -12.72 40.53 -16.74
N THR A 782 -13.45 40.57 -15.63
CA THR A 782 -12.88 40.77 -14.28
C THR A 782 -12.65 39.42 -13.55
N ARG A 783 -12.93 38.30 -14.19
CA ARG A 783 -12.92 36.94 -13.61
C ARG A 783 -12.41 35.88 -14.61
N PRO A 784 -11.14 35.95 -14.97
CA PRO A 784 -10.57 35.16 -16.08
C PRO A 784 -10.77 33.65 -15.92
N GLN A 785 -10.95 33.17 -14.70
CA GLN A 785 -11.15 31.75 -14.41
C GLN A 785 -12.57 31.27 -14.78
N ILE A 786 -13.57 32.13 -14.60
CA ILE A 786 -14.95 31.85 -15.02
C ILE A 786 -15.04 31.95 -16.55
N GLU A 787 -14.35 32.92 -17.14
CA GLU A 787 -14.25 33.07 -18.58
C GLU A 787 -13.65 31.83 -19.25
N GLN A 788 -12.54 31.30 -18.75
CA GLN A 788 -11.91 30.07 -19.25
C GLN A 788 -12.83 28.85 -19.15
N ASN A 789 -13.58 28.72 -18.06
CA ASN A 789 -14.55 27.65 -17.91
C ASN A 789 -15.72 27.79 -18.86
N LEU A 790 -16.14 29.03 -19.11
CA LEU A 790 -17.22 29.34 -20.06
C LEU A 790 -16.78 29.02 -21.50
N GLU A 791 -15.57 29.39 -21.90
CA GLU A 791 -15.00 29.04 -23.22
C GLU A 791 -14.96 27.53 -23.44
N ASN A 792 -14.49 26.77 -22.43
CA ASN A 792 -14.42 25.31 -22.50
C ASN A 792 -15.82 24.67 -22.66
N GLU A 793 -16.85 25.22 -22.04
CA GLU A 793 -18.22 24.71 -22.20
C GLU A 793 -18.83 25.07 -23.57
N ILE A 794 -18.52 26.26 -24.06
CA ILE A 794 -18.97 26.71 -25.40
C ILE A 794 -18.33 25.86 -26.51
N ASP A 795 -17.01 25.62 -26.45
CA ASP A 795 -16.29 24.77 -27.40
C ASP A 795 -16.80 23.32 -27.43
N GLN A 796 -17.27 22.81 -26.29
CA GLN A 796 -17.86 21.47 -26.23
C GLN A 796 -19.27 21.40 -26.82
N MET A 797 -20.01 22.49 -26.79
CA MET A 797 -21.33 22.55 -27.44
C MET A 797 -21.25 22.67 -28.97
N GLY A 798 -20.21 23.32 -29.50
CA GLY A 798 -19.95 23.43 -30.93
C GLY A 798 -19.58 22.11 -31.63
N ALA A 799 -19.20 21.07 -30.88
CA ALA A 799 -18.87 19.75 -31.44
C ALA A 799 -20.08 18.79 -31.58
N GLY A 800 -21.22 19.12 -31.02
CA GLY A 800 -22.48 18.37 -31.14
C GLY A 800 -23.60 19.34 -31.51
N GLY A 801 -23.88 19.48 -32.82
CA GLY A 801 -24.89 20.39 -33.29
C GLY A 801 -26.23 20.23 -32.57
N THR A 802 -26.59 21.20 -31.75
CA THR A 802 -27.93 21.28 -31.14
C THR A 802 -28.82 22.00 -32.12
N ASP A 803 -29.93 21.30 -32.49
CA ASP A 803 -31.07 21.94 -33.12
C ASP A 803 -31.60 23.05 -32.19
N SER A 804 -31.91 24.19 -32.79
CA SER A 804 -32.21 25.46 -32.19
C SER A 804 -33.37 25.44 -31.20
N ASP A 805 -33.07 25.57 -29.92
CA ASP A 805 -34.04 26.15 -28.97
C ASP A 805 -34.17 27.65 -29.24
N ALA A 806 -35.37 28.19 -29.19
CA ALA A 806 -35.59 29.61 -29.42
C ALA A 806 -34.81 30.44 -28.37
N PRO A 807 -34.22 31.60 -28.74
CA PRO A 807 -33.44 32.43 -27.81
C PRO A 807 -34.16 32.79 -26.51
N GLU A 808 -35.48 32.86 -26.52
CA GLU A 808 -36.31 33.13 -25.33
C GLU A 808 -36.34 31.95 -24.35
N GLU A 809 -36.24 30.70 -24.81
CA GLU A 809 -36.20 29.51 -23.97
C GLU A 809 -34.86 29.37 -23.24
N ILE A 810 -33.78 29.69 -23.94
CA ILE A 810 -32.41 29.73 -23.35
C ILE A 810 -32.34 30.80 -22.24
N VAL A 811 -32.92 31.96 -22.44
CA VAL A 811 -32.94 33.05 -21.45
C VAL A 811 -33.74 32.64 -20.22
N ARG A 812 -34.93 32.06 -20.42
CA ARG A 812 -35.77 31.59 -19.31
C ARG A 812 -35.09 30.52 -18.48
N GLU A 813 -34.52 29.53 -19.14
CA GLU A 813 -33.82 28.46 -18.46
C GLU A 813 -32.59 28.96 -17.68
N PHE A 814 -31.81 29.87 -18.23
CA PHE A 814 -30.71 30.53 -17.57
C PHE A 814 -31.15 31.29 -16.31
N TYR A 815 -32.21 32.02 -16.40
CA TYR A 815 -32.75 32.83 -15.31
C TYR A 815 -33.21 31.99 -14.12
N GLU A 816 -33.93 30.89 -14.41
CA GLU A 816 -34.35 29.93 -13.39
C GLU A 816 -33.13 29.27 -12.70
N THR A 817 -32.11 28.86 -13.46
CA THR A 817 -30.88 28.28 -12.93
C THR A 817 -30.11 29.26 -12.05
N LEU A 818 -30.05 30.55 -12.46
CA LEU A 818 -29.42 31.60 -11.69
C LEU A 818 -30.15 31.84 -10.35
N LYS A 819 -31.47 31.86 -10.37
CA LYS A 819 -32.34 32.02 -9.21
C LYS A 819 -32.18 30.84 -8.23
N GLU A 820 -32.17 29.62 -8.72
CA GLU A 820 -31.93 28.42 -7.89
C GLU A 820 -30.57 28.46 -7.20
N ASN A 821 -29.52 28.87 -7.90
CA ASN A 821 -28.18 28.97 -7.31
C ASN A 821 -28.10 30.09 -6.26
N GLN A 822 -28.79 31.25 -6.49
CA GLN A 822 -28.86 32.31 -5.48
C GLN A 822 -29.59 31.83 -4.21
N ILE A 823 -30.70 31.11 -4.35
CA ILE A 823 -31.44 30.54 -3.20
C ILE A 823 -30.57 29.51 -2.44
N ARG A 824 -29.88 28.64 -3.12
CA ARG A 824 -28.97 27.62 -2.53
C ARG A 824 -27.82 28.27 -1.74
N LEU A 825 -27.39 29.45 -2.14
CA LEU A 825 -26.34 30.23 -1.48
C LEU A 825 -26.83 31.10 -0.35
N GLY A 826 -28.16 31.13 -0.07
CA GLY A 826 -28.75 32.01 0.95
C GLY A 826 -28.70 33.50 0.59
N LEU A 827 -28.47 33.83 -0.68
CA LEU A 827 -28.44 35.22 -1.16
C LEU A 827 -29.87 35.74 -1.32
N SER A 828 -30.11 36.99 -0.96
CA SER A 828 -31.41 37.63 -1.14
C SER A 828 -31.74 37.77 -2.62
N VAL A 829 -32.79 37.07 -3.07
CA VAL A 829 -33.34 37.24 -4.40
C VAL A 829 -34.07 38.60 -4.43
N SER A 830 -33.56 39.58 -5.17
CA SER A 830 -34.29 40.82 -5.41
C SER A 830 -35.58 40.45 -6.15
N SER A 831 -36.72 40.82 -5.56
CA SER A 831 -38.07 40.51 -6.06
C SER A 831 -38.26 41.06 -7.47
N VAL A 832 -38.25 40.16 -8.44
CA VAL A 832 -38.69 40.43 -9.81
C VAL A 832 -40.03 39.74 -9.99
N ALA A 833 -41.04 40.55 -10.16
CA ALA A 833 -42.39 40.08 -10.45
C ALA A 833 -42.40 39.38 -11.81
N VAL A 834 -42.78 38.13 -11.80
CA VAL A 834 -43.15 37.40 -13.03
C VAL A 834 -44.44 38.02 -13.53
N VAL A 835 -44.40 38.72 -14.68
CA VAL A 835 -45.58 39.04 -15.42
C VAL A 835 -46.00 37.77 -16.12
N GLU A 836 -46.97 37.08 -15.55
CA GLU A 836 -47.75 36.06 -16.24
C GLU A 836 -48.52 36.78 -17.35
N THR A 837 -48.14 36.60 -18.58
CA THR A 837 -49.01 36.98 -19.72
C THR A 837 -50.04 35.89 -19.83
N ASP A 838 -51.20 36.10 -19.18
CA ASP A 838 -52.44 35.43 -19.51
C ASP A 838 -52.77 35.69 -20.98
N THR A 839 -52.60 34.73 -21.84
CA THR A 839 -53.28 34.71 -23.13
C THR A 839 -54.59 33.94 -22.95
N ASP A 840 -55.56 34.69 -22.44
CA ASP A 840 -57.00 34.37 -22.60
C ASP A 840 -57.36 34.61 -24.09
N ASP A 841 -57.48 33.53 -24.83
CA ASP A 841 -58.06 33.55 -26.17
C ASP A 841 -59.44 32.84 -26.12
N THR A 842 -60.45 33.68 -25.73
CA THR A 842 -61.84 33.33 -25.91
C THR A 842 -62.33 34.17 -27.09
N THR A 843 -62.53 33.54 -28.24
CA THR A 843 -63.60 33.91 -29.20
C THR A 843 -64.01 32.73 -30.07
N ASP A 844 -65.33 32.48 -29.96
CA ASP A 844 -66.32 31.80 -30.84
C ASP A 844 -65.94 30.48 -31.48
#